data_1705886aa09d70bcdb4ba6606f0d487b
#
_entry.id   1705886aa09d70bcdb4ba6606f0d487b
#
_cell.length_a   1.000
_cell.length_b   1.000
_cell.length_c   1.000
_cell.angle_alpha   90.00
_cell.angle_beta   90.00
_cell.angle_gamma   90.00
#
_symmetry.space_group_name_H-M   'P 1'
#
loop_
_entity.id
_entity.type
_entity.pdbx_description
1 polymer ?
#
loop_
_entity_poly.entity_id
_entity_poly.type
_entity_poly.pdbx_seq_one_letter_code
_entity_poly.pdbx_strand_id
1 'polypeptide(L)'
;MNDDKDPQANPWVKSALIWAGVILALLLFVTMFDSRTSTQGGTAIAYSDFRQKVASGSVKEVSIAPDRISGTLDNNQRFSTVPVTDPGLTNLLDQNNVKYSGEKEEQPSFWMILLYQSLPFVLILGIAFFVLRQMQKGGGASGAMGFGKSKAKLLTEKHGRVTFDDVAGIDEAREELQEIVEFLKDPTKFARLGGKIPKGALLVGSPGTGKTLLARAIAGEAGVPFFTISGSDFVEMFVGVGASRVRDMFEQAKKNAPCIVFIDEIDAVGRHRGAGLGNGNDEREQTLNQLLVEMDGFEANEGIIIVAATNRPDVLDPALLRPGRFDRQVVVPRPDIDGRVKILEVHMKKVPLAPDVDARTIARGTPGFSGADLANLVNEAALMAARRAKRLVAMAEFEAAKDKVMMGAERRSMVMTDDEKKMTAYHEAGHAIVASHEPASDPIHKATIIPRGRALGMVMRLPERDSYSYHRDKMHANLAVAMGGRVAEEIIFGYEKVSSGASGDIQYATKLARDMVTQWGMSDELGPLQYEEPQGETFLGYSQSQRVHMSDETAKKIDTEIRRIVDSGYDRAKAVLVEHENQLHLLANALLEYETLSGEEIKTLLDRGDIVRDGGATRPVAVPVTGTSIPKSGSKRSGPFGDPRPQGI
;
A
#
# COMPACT_ATOMS: atom_id res chain seq x y z
N MET A 1 -36.12 29.99 -4.36
CA MET A 1 -35.31 31.08 -3.76
C MET A 1 -33.88 30.72 -4.11
N ASN A 2 -33.34 31.43 -5.10
CA ASN A 2 -32.01 31.23 -5.66
C ASN A 2 -31.00 31.83 -4.69
N ASP A 3 -30.03 31.01 -4.27
CA ASP A 3 -28.79 31.50 -3.65
C ASP A 3 -27.70 31.49 -4.74
N ASP A 4 -27.45 32.68 -5.28
CA ASP A 4 -26.30 32.99 -6.11
C ASP A 4 -25.03 32.89 -5.24
N LYS A 5 -24.20 31.86 -5.50
CA LYS A 5 -22.85 31.80 -5.00
C LYS A 5 -21.93 32.47 -6.02
N ASP A 6 -21.45 33.66 -5.68
CA ASP A 6 -20.35 34.33 -6.38
C ASP A 6 -19.16 33.37 -6.59
N PRO A 7 -18.57 33.35 -7.80
CA PRO A 7 -17.37 32.56 -8.05
C PRO A 7 -16.18 33.19 -7.31
N GLN A 8 -15.77 32.59 -6.21
CA GLN A 8 -14.54 32.97 -5.51
C GLN A 8 -13.36 32.85 -6.49
N ALA A 9 -12.87 34.01 -6.93
CA ALA A 9 -11.71 34.12 -7.78
C ALA A 9 -10.50 33.42 -7.12
N ASN A 10 -9.97 32.46 -7.82
CA ASN A 10 -8.84 31.62 -7.45
C ASN A 10 -7.68 32.48 -6.89
N PRO A 11 -7.14 32.23 -5.70
CA PRO A 11 -6.09 33.07 -5.09
C PRO A 11 -4.83 33.20 -5.96
N TRP A 12 -4.61 32.27 -6.85
CA TRP A 12 -3.55 32.29 -7.85
C TRP A 12 -3.73 33.41 -8.90
N VAL A 13 -4.98 33.64 -9.33
CA VAL A 13 -5.31 34.67 -10.33
C VAL A 13 -5.12 36.07 -9.74
N LYS A 14 -5.47 36.27 -8.46
CA LYS A 14 -5.19 37.57 -7.76
C LYS A 14 -3.69 37.85 -7.62
N SER A 15 -2.90 36.82 -7.33
CA SER A 15 -1.45 36.94 -7.23
C SER A 15 -0.82 37.24 -8.61
N ALA A 16 -1.26 36.57 -9.66
CA ALA A 16 -0.79 36.80 -11.03
C ALA A 16 -1.13 38.23 -11.55
N LEU A 17 -2.32 38.76 -11.23
CA LEU A 17 -2.73 40.12 -11.59
C LEU A 17 -1.90 41.20 -10.86
N ILE A 18 -1.54 40.97 -9.59
CA ILE A 18 -0.67 41.87 -8.83
C ILE A 18 0.75 41.93 -9.47
N TRP A 19 1.30 40.76 -9.79
CA TRP A 19 2.61 40.69 -10.45
C TRP A 19 2.62 41.30 -11.86
N ALA A 20 1.56 41.06 -12.63
CA ALA A 20 1.37 41.69 -13.93
C ALA A 20 1.31 43.24 -13.81
N GLY A 21 0.61 43.75 -12.79
CA GLY A 21 0.56 45.18 -12.49
C GLY A 21 1.92 45.77 -12.10
N VAL A 22 2.72 45.07 -11.31
CA VAL A 22 4.09 45.50 -10.92
C VAL A 22 5.03 45.53 -12.14
N ILE A 23 4.99 44.49 -12.98
CA ILE A 23 5.80 44.43 -14.21
C ILE A 23 5.40 45.56 -15.19
N LEU A 24 4.10 45.78 -15.35
CA LEU A 24 3.59 46.86 -16.21
C LEU A 24 4.02 48.24 -15.70
N ALA A 25 3.92 48.46 -14.38
CA ALA A 25 4.37 49.72 -13.76
C ALA A 25 5.89 49.93 -13.94
N LEU A 26 6.70 48.88 -13.86
CA LEU A 26 8.14 48.88 -14.04
C LEU A 26 8.51 49.17 -15.51
N LEU A 27 7.80 48.60 -16.48
CA LEU A 27 7.92 48.85 -17.90
C LEU A 27 7.54 50.30 -18.26
N LEU A 28 6.42 50.79 -17.71
CA LEU A 28 5.98 52.17 -17.90
C LEU A 28 7.00 53.17 -17.29
N PHE A 29 7.59 52.86 -16.15
CA PHE A 29 8.62 53.66 -15.52
C PHE A 29 9.89 53.73 -16.38
N VAL A 30 10.38 52.61 -16.90
CA VAL A 30 11.54 52.55 -17.81
C VAL A 30 11.27 53.37 -19.09
N THR A 31 10.12 53.21 -19.71
CA THR A 31 9.77 53.97 -20.94
C THR A 31 9.57 55.48 -20.72
N MET A 32 9.09 55.90 -19.54
CA MET A 32 8.99 57.32 -19.20
C MET A 32 10.36 57.97 -19.01
N PHE A 33 11.38 57.23 -18.61
CA PHE A 33 12.73 57.73 -18.44
C PHE A 33 13.56 57.72 -19.73
N ASP A 34 13.33 56.75 -20.61
CA ASP A 34 14.04 56.65 -21.90
C ASP A 34 13.63 57.75 -22.90
N SER A 35 12.46 58.34 -22.70
CA SER A 35 11.95 59.41 -23.61
C SER A 35 12.48 60.82 -23.33
N ARG A 36 13.33 61.01 -22.31
CA ARG A 36 13.86 62.36 -21.99
C ARG A 36 15.19 62.70 -22.64
N THR A 37 15.87 61.82 -23.36
CA THR A 37 17.17 62.04 -23.98
C THR A 37 17.15 62.32 -25.49
N SER A 38 15.98 62.45 -26.13
CA SER A 38 15.90 62.48 -27.59
C SER A 38 15.13 63.72 -28.20
N THR A 39 14.93 64.81 -27.48
CA THR A 39 14.14 65.92 -28.05
C THR A 39 14.89 67.25 -28.14
N GLN A 40 16.07 67.26 -28.75
CA GLN A 40 16.60 68.44 -29.44
C GLN A 40 17.44 68.00 -30.65
N GLY A 41 16.78 67.44 -31.65
CA GLY A 41 17.41 66.93 -32.86
C GLY A 41 17.71 67.98 -33.89
N GLY A 42 18.96 68.39 -33.97
CA GLY A 42 19.52 68.91 -35.22
C GLY A 42 20.12 67.75 -36.02
N THR A 43 20.21 67.82 -37.34
CA THR A 43 20.89 66.84 -38.19
C THR A 43 22.33 66.67 -37.73
N ALA A 44 22.74 65.46 -37.35
CA ALA A 44 24.12 65.17 -36.96
C ALA A 44 25.03 65.31 -38.21
N ILE A 45 26.04 66.14 -38.15
CA ILE A 45 27.03 66.31 -39.22
C ILE A 45 28.44 66.03 -38.70
N ALA A 46 29.36 65.65 -39.59
CA ALA A 46 30.74 65.40 -39.21
C ALA A 46 31.41 66.77 -38.89
N TYR A 47 32.40 66.80 -37.97
CA TYR A 47 33.11 68.01 -37.59
C TYR A 47 33.81 68.69 -38.77
N SER A 48 34.33 67.90 -39.72
CA SER A 48 34.91 68.40 -40.99
C SER A 48 33.90 69.18 -41.84
N ASP A 49 32.69 68.69 -41.96
CA ASP A 49 31.60 69.31 -42.72
C ASP A 49 31.06 70.55 -42.03
N PHE A 50 31.04 70.59 -40.71
CA PHE A 50 30.76 71.80 -39.93
C PHE A 50 31.78 72.89 -40.22
N ARG A 51 33.08 72.52 -40.16
CA ARG A 51 34.16 73.46 -40.42
C ARG A 51 34.12 74.05 -41.85
N GLN A 52 33.80 73.19 -42.81
CA GLN A 52 33.65 73.63 -44.21
C GLN A 52 32.44 74.56 -44.38
N LYS A 53 31.32 74.27 -43.68
CA LYS A 53 30.14 75.16 -43.70
C LYS A 53 30.37 76.48 -42.99
N VAL A 54 31.20 76.54 -41.94
CA VAL A 54 31.63 77.76 -41.30
C VAL A 54 32.46 78.58 -42.28
N ALA A 55 33.47 77.99 -42.96
CA ALA A 55 34.29 78.62 -43.93
C ALA A 55 33.56 79.15 -45.19
N SER A 56 32.44 78.49 -45.54
CA SER A 56 31.56 78.91 -46.64
C SER A 56 30.51 79.93 -46.23
N GLY A 57 30.51 80.44 -44.99
CA GLY A 57 29.56 81.44 -44.49
C GLY A 57 28.12 80.93 -44.34
N SER A 58 27.90 79.61 -44.36
CA SER A 58 26.56 78.96 -44.29
C SER A 58 26.05 78.75 -42.87
N VAL A 59 26.79 79.23 -41.83
CA VAL A 59 26.44 79.02 -40.41
C VAL A 59 26.11 80.34 -39.77
N LYS A 60 24.94 80.48 -39.18
CA LYS A 60 24.42 81.68 -38.58
C LYS A 60 24.80 81.87 -37.12
N GLU A 61 24.67 80.80 -36.35
CA GLU A 61 24.86 80.79 -34.89
C GLU A 61 25.33 79.43 -34.41
N VAL A 62 26.23 79.39 -33.40
CA VAL A 62 26.79 78.17 -32.84
C VAL A 62 26.79 78.26 -31.32
N SER A 63 26.33 77.24 -30.65
CA SER A 63 26.49 77.02 -29.21
C SER A 63 27.52 75.91 -29.00
N ILE A 64 28.54 76.18 -28.21
CA ILE A 64 29.65 75.26 -27.93
C ILE A 64 29.48 74.76 -26.50
N ALA A 65 29.13 73.47 -26.34
CA ALA A 65 29.14 72.70 -25.08
C ALA A 65 30.38 71.80 -25.04
N PRO A 66 30.81 71.31 -23.87
CA PRO A 66 31.96 70.40 -23.75
C PRO A 66 31.77 69.06 -24.49
N ASP A 67 30.54 68.57 -24.65
CA ASP A 67 30.17 67.29 -25.24
C ASP A 67 29.62 67.40 -26.68
N ARG A 68 29.18 68.61 -27.10
CA ARG A 68 28.59 68.84 -28.43
C ARG A 68 28.69 70.31 -28.87
N ILE A 69 28.74 70.47 -30.16
CA ILE A 69 28.57 71.78 -30.80
C ILE A 69 27.23 71.74 -31.53
N SER A 70 26.30 72.61 -31.20
CA SER A 70 25.03 72.79 -31.86
C SER A 70 24.91 74.15 -32.49
N GLY A 71 24.17 74.24 -33.58
CA GLY A 71 24.02 75.52 -34.26
C GLY A 71 22.94 75.57 -35.31
N THR A 72 22.72 76.69 -35.92
CA THR A 72 21.74 76.97 -36.97
C THR A 72 22.40 77.37 -38.23
N LEU A 73 22.08 76.76 -39.36
CA LEU A 73 22.52 77.16 -40.68
C LEU A 73 21.65 78.33 -41.20
N ASP A 74 22.08 79.04 -42.25
CA ASP A 74 21.34 80.11 -42.87
C ASP A 74 19.94 79.74 -43.38
N ASN A 75 19.74 78.46 -43.72
CA ASN A 75 18.43 77.88 -44.08
C ASN A 75 17.52 77.51 -42.89
N ASN A 76 17.84 78.00 -41.69
CA ASN A 76 17.14 77.69 -40.42
C ASN A 76 17.13 76.19 -40.00
N GLN A 77 17.97 75.33 -40.62
CA GLN A 77 18.15 73.97 -40.18
C GLN A 77 19.12 73.94 -39.01
N ARG A 78 18.74 73.22 -37.95
CA ARG A 78 19.60 72.96 -36.79
C ARG A 78 20.50 71.75 -37.06
N PHE A 79 21.76 71.93 -36.68
CA PHE A 79 22.74 70.83 -36.73
C PHE A 79 23.39 70.58 -35.37
N SER A 80 23.95 69.39 -35.20
CA SER A 80 24.79 69.05 -34.06
C SER A 80 26.03 68.28 -34.52
N THR A 81 27.17 68.52 -33.88
CA THR A 81 28.43 67.81 -34.13
C THR A 81 29.19 67.63 -32.84
N VAL A 82 30.02 66.57 -32.76
CA VAL A 82 30.87 66.31 -31.60
C VAL A 82 32.10 67.22 -31.68
N PRO A 83 32.45 67.94 -30.62
CA PRO A 83 33.62 68.83 -30.62
C PRO A 83 34.92 68.06 -30.75
N VAL A 84 35.83 68.54 -31.59
CA VAL A 84 37.20 68.03 -31.67
C VAL A 84 38.08 69.15 -31.13
N THR A 85 39.14 68.81 -30.39
CA THR A 85 40.09 69.81 -29.86
C THR A 85 40.77 70.58 -31.03
N ASP A 86 40.22 71.72 -31.41
CA ASP A 86 40.71 72.59 -32.50
C ASP A 86 40.93 74.00 -32.00
N PRO A 87 42.19 74.35 -31.70
CA PRO A 87 42.55 75.75 -31.27
C PRO A 87 42.24 76.87 -32.27
N GLY A 88 41.96 76.42 -33.50
CA GLY A 88 41.67 77.44 -34.59
C GLY A 88 40.19 77.69 -34.80
N LEU A 89 39.28 76.97 -34.09
CA LEU A 89 37.84 77.06 -34.32
C LEU A 89 37.29 78.46 -34.01
N THR A 90 37.70 79.09 -32.92
CA THR A 90 37.24 80.41 -32.52
C THR A 90 37.70 81.46 -33.54
N ASN A 91 38.95 81.39 -34.03
CA ASN A 91 39.45 82.29 -35.08
C ASN A 91 38.68 82.10 -36.40
N LEU A 92 38.27 80.84 -36.73
CA LEU A 92 37.49 80.56 -37.92
C LEU A 92 36.08 81.16 -37.83
N LEU A 93 35.46 81.07 -36.65
CA LEU A 93 34.13 81.62 -36.35
C LEU A 93 34.15 83.16 -36.41
N ASP A 94 35.19 83.79 -35.82
CA ASP A 94 35.42 85.30 -35.87
C ASP A 94 35.62 85.79 -37.28
N GLN A 95 36.48 85.16 -38.10
CA GLN A 95 36.71 85.50 -39.48
C GLN A 95 35.48 85.44 -40.37
N ASN A 96 34.51 84.56 -40.04
CA ASN A 96 33.29 84.45 -40.84
C ASN A 96 32.08 85.12 -40.18
N ASN A 97 32.28 85.97 -39.15
CA ASN A 97 31.25 86.73 -38.43
C ASN A 97 30.09 85.79 -37.85
N VAL A 98 30.40 84.56 -37.47
CA VAL A 98 29.42 83.61 -36.86
C VAL A 98 29.29 83.96 -35.39
N LYS A 99 28.05 84.16 -34.93
CA LYS A 99 27.79 84.34 -33.50
C LYS A 99 27.98 83.05 -32.78
N TYR A 100 28.76 83.01 -31.69
CA TYR A 100 28.94 81.82 -30.87
C TYR A 100 28.75 82.13 -29.40
N SER A 101 28.22 81.11 -28.62
CA SER A 101 28.06 81.17 -27.18
C SER A 101 28.55 79.86 -26.55
N GLY A 102 29.06 79.99 -25.32
CA GLY A 102 29.39 78.79 -24.51
C GLY A 102 28.21 78.37 -23.67
N GLU A 103 27.91 77.08 -23.69
CA GLU A 103 26.85 76.51 -22.88
C GLU A 103 27.49 75.80 -21.69
N LYS A 104 26.98 76.03 -20.45
CA LYS A 104 27.51 75.44 -19.24
C LYS A 104 26.87 74.09 -19.04
N GLU A 105 27.65 73.06 -18.67
CA GLU A 105 27.18 71.76 -18.29
C GLU A 105 26.25 71.82 -17.06
N GLU A 106 24.97 71.50 -17.23
CA GLU A 106 24.04 71.40 -16.12
C GLU A 106 24.32 70.08 -15.36
N GLN A 107 25.06 70.13 -14.26
CA GLN A 107 25.27 69.01 -13.39
C GLN A 107 23.93 68.69 -12.70
N PRO A 108 23.46 67.39 -12.74
CA PRO A 108 22.24 67.01 -12.06
C PRO A 108 22.40 67.30 -10.57
N SER A 109 21.33 67.84 -9.93
CA SER A 109 21.34 68.18 -8.52
C SER A 109 21.75 66.96 -7.68
N PHE A 110 22.60 67.15 -6.68
CA PHE A 110 23.02 66.11 -5.72
C PHE A 110 21.84 65.31 -5.19
N TRP A 111 20.72 65.96 -4.94
CA TRP A 111 19.46 65.24 -4.48
C TRP A 111 18.86 64.35 -5.53
N MET A 112 18.98 64.64 -6.81
CA MET A 112 18.53 63.81 -7.91
C MET A 112 19.40 62.52 -8.04
N ILE A 113 20.71 62.67 -7.89
CA ILE A 113 21.66 61.59 -7.94
C ILE A 113 21.39 60.65 -6.75
N LEU A 114 21.20 61.20 -5.54
CA LEU A 114 20.89 60.44 -4.33
C LEU A 114 19.56 59.70 -4.47
N LEU A 115 18.53 60.33 -4.99
CA LEU A 115 17.22 59.72 -5.23
C LEU A 115 17.34 58.59 -6.24
N TYR A 116 18.08 58.75 -7.30
CA TYR A 116 18.25 57.76 -8.36
C TYR A 116 19.02 56.53 -7.85
N GLN A 117 20.02 56.76 -7.01
CA GLN A 117 20.86 55.69 -6.45
C GLN A 117 20.19 54.94 -5.30
N SER A 118 19.31 55.61 -4.51
CA SER A 118 18.60 55.02 -3.40
C SER A 118 17.30 54.27 -3.81
N LEU A 119 16.68 54.65 -4.93
CA LEU A 119 15.40 54.10 -5.40
C LEU A 119 15.41 52.56 -5.54
N PRO A 120 16.40 51.89 -6.17
CA PRO A 120 16.46 50.45 -6.27
C PRO A 120 16.59 49.76 -4.90
N PHE A 121 17.33 50.35 -3.96
CA PHE A 121 17.47 49.83 -2.61
C PHE A 121 16.17 49.90 -1.81
N VAL A 122 15.44 51.01 -1.93
CA VAL A 122 14.13 51.19 -1.29
C VAL A 122 13.11 50.17 -1.87
N LEU A 123 13.17 49.94 -3.18
CA LEU A 123 12.29 49.00 -3.88
C LEU A 123 12.60 47.56 -3.46
N ILE A 124 13.89 47.17 -3.37
CA ILE A 124 14.30 45.85 -2.89
C ILE A 124 13.89 45.65 -1.44
N LEU A 125 14.10 46.66 -0.57
CA LEU A 125 13.66 46.60 0.84
C LEU A 125 12.14 46.51 0.96
N GLY A 126 11.39 47.24 0.12
CA GLY A 126 9.93 47.17 0.07
C GLY A 126 9.42 45.79 -0.35
N ILE A 127 10.04 45.20 -1.38
CA ILE A 127 9.72 43.83 -1.83
C ILE A 127 10.09 42.81 -0.75
N ALA A 128 11.28 42.92 -0.14
CA ALA A 128 11.70 42.04 0.94
C ALA A 128 10.77 42.15 2.15
N PHE A 129 10.37 43.33 2.55
CA PHE A 129 9.42 43.58 3.62
C PHE A 129 8.04 43.02 3.28
N PHE A 130 7.57 43.18 2.05
CA PHE A 130 6.31 42.62 1.59
C PHE A 130 6.33 41.12 1.57
N VAL A 131 7.40 40.49 1.08
CA VAL A 131 7.58 39.03 1.11
C VAL A 131 7.64 38.50 2.54
N LEU A 132 8.40 39.15 3.42
CA LEU A 132 8.45 38.81 4.84
C LEU A 132 7.08 38.95 5.53
N ARG A 133 6.34 40.02 5.22
CA ARG A 133 4.99 40.21 5.75
C ARG A 133 3.97 39.24 5.18
N GLN A 134 4.11 38.81 3.94
CA GLN A 134 3.29 37.79 3.31
C GLN A 134 3.61 36.39 3.90
N MET A 135 4.88 36.11 4.17
CA MET A 135 5.29 34.90 4.91
C MET A 135 4.75 34.87 6.34
N GLN A 136 4.65 36.02 7.01
CA GLN A 136 4.06 36.15 8.34
C GLN A 136 2.52 36.03 8.34
N LYS A 137 1.82 36.57 7.32
CA LYS A 137 0.35 36.49 7.19
C LYS A 137 -0.14 35.15 6.63
N GLY A 138 0.69 34.43 5.89
CA GLY A 138 0.41 33.11 5.32
C GLY A 138 0.91 31.99 6.19
N GLY A 139 0.71 31.99 7.53
CA GLY A 139 0.97 30.83 8.39
C GLY A 139 2.34 30.15 8.21
N GLY A 140 3.36 30.88 7.81
CA GLY A 140 4.63 30.35 7.30
C GLY A 140 5.62 29.83 8.36
N ALA A 141 5.28 29.86 9.65
CA ALA A 141 6.05 29.14 10.66
C ALA A 141 5.63 27.66 10.80
N SER A 142 4.48 27.26 10.24
CA SER A 142 4.01 25.86 10.33
C SER A 142 4.50 24.96 9.18
N GLY A 143 5.11 25.48 8.14
CA GLY A 143 5.61 24.66 7.02
C GLY A 143 6.82 23.79 7.38
N ALA A 144 7.82 24.37 8.03
CA ALA A 144 9.00 23.62 8.48
C ALA A 144 8.79 22.91 9.83
N MET A 145 7.91 23.42 10.71
CA MET A 145 7.52 22.76 11.97
C MET A 145 6.36 21.78 11.79
N GLY A 146 5.64 21.78 10.65
CA GLY A 146 4.52 20.89 10.40
C GLY A 146 4.92 19.44 10.09
N PHE A 147 6.14 19.18 9.69
CA PHE A 147 6.63 17.83 9.41
C PHE A 147 6.75 16.95 10.66
N GLY A 148 6.91 17.53 11.82
CA GLY A 148 7.02 16.81 13.10
C GLY A 148 5.70 16.56 13.83
N LYS A 149 4.55 17.07 13.32
CA LYS A 149 3.26 16.82 13.95
C LYS A 149 2.79 15.40 13.73
N SER A 150 2.28 14.78 14.79
CA SER A 150 1.75 13.43 14.74
C SER A 150 0.59 13.32 13.74
N LYS A 151 0.58 12.25 12.96
CA LYS A 151 -0.56 11.84 12.12
C LYS A 151 -1.59 11.03 12.91
N ALA A 152 -1.43 10.90 14.24
CA ALA A 152 -2.34 10.16 15.08
C ALA A 152 -3.77 10.69 14.92
N LYS A 153 -4.68 9.77 14.63
CA LYS A 153 -6.11 10.09 14.49
C LYS A 153 -6.80 9.88 15.83
N LEU A 154 -7.34 10.95 16.38
CA LEU A 154 -8.24 10.85 17.50
C LEU A 154 -9.60 10.33 16.99
N LEU A 155 -9.95 9.11 17.32
CA LEU A 155 -11.27 8.57 17.06
C LEU A 155 -12.19 8.96 18.23
N THR A 156 -12.98 10.02 18.04
CA THR A 156 -14.05 10.41 18.96
C THR A 156 -15.33 9.64 18.62
N GLU A 157 -16.27 9.59 19.55
CA GLU A 157 -17.54 8.83 19.53
C GLU A 157 -18.41 8.98 18.26
N LYS A 158 -18.14 9.98 17.40
CA LYS A 158 -18.89 10.24 16.15
C LYS A 158 -18.81 9.10 15.11
N HIS A 159 -17.93 8.11 15.28
CA HIS A 159 -17.71 7.03 14.32
C HIS A 159 -18.32 5.67 14.74
N GLY A 160 -19.23 5.66 15.70
CA GLY A 160 -19.83 4.43 16.26
C GLY A 160 -18.91 3.78 17.31
N ARG A 161 -19.44 3.63 18.51
CA ARG A 161 -18.76 2.99 19.62
C ARG A 161 -18.66 1.49 19.34
N VAL A 162 -17.45 0.96 19.21
CA VAL A 162 -17.18 -0.47 19.12
C VAL A 162 -17.02 -1.00 20.54
N THR A 163 -17.72 -2.06 20.88
CA THR A 163 -17.66 -2.71 22.19
C THR A 163 -17.22 -4.16 22.06
N PHE A 164 -17.07 -4.87 23.18
CA PHE A 164 -16.76 -6.29 23.15
C PHE A 164 -17.85 -7.16 22.49
N ASP A 165 -19.07 -6.65 22.35
CA ASP A 165 -20.15 -7.35 21.63
C ASP A 165 -19.95 -7.37 20.11
N ASP A 166 -19.12 -6.46 19.59
CA ASP A 166 -18.72 -6.45 18.18
C ASP A 166 -17.50 -7.33 17.89
N VAL A 167 -16.89 -7.90 18.95
CA VAL A 167 -15.69 -8.73 18.86
C VAL A 167 -16.04 -10.14 19.33
N ALA A 168 -15.88 -11.11 18.45
CA ALA A 168 -16.27 -12.49 18.71
C ALA A 168 -15.10 -13.47 18.46
N GLY A 169 -15.13 -14.62 19.13
CA GLY A 169 -14.20 -15.72 18.88
C GLY A 169 -12.79 -15.53 19.42
N ILE A 170 -12.63 -14.70 20.45
CA ILE A 170 -11.36 -14.45 21.14
C ILE A 170 -11.63 -14.23 22.65
N ASP A 171 -12.37 -15.17 23.24
CA ASP A 171 -12.88 -15.04 24.61
C ASP A 171 -11.73 -14.94 25.64
N GLU A 172 -10.62 -15.68 25.48
CA GLU A 172 -9.45 -15.64 26.35
C GLU A 172 -8.73 -14.28 26.28
N ALA A 173 -8.50 -13.76 25.06
CA ALA A 173 -7.88 -12.44 24.89
C ALA A 173 -8.77 -11.32 25.45
N ARG A 174 -10.10 -11.47 25.36
CA ARG A 174 -11.06 -10.55 25.97
C ARG A 174 -10.95 -10.55 27.49
N GLU A 175 -10.87 -11.73 28.12
CA GLU A 175 -10.75 -11.86 29.57
C GLU A 175 -9.47 -11.20 30.09
N GLU A 176 -8.32 -11.43 29.44
CA GLU A 176 -7.06 -10.78 29.81
C GLU A 176 -7.11 -9.25 29.68
N LEU A 177 -7.86 -8.73 28.71
CA LEU A 177 -7.98 -7.29 28.47
C LEU A 177 -9.09 -6.63 29.30
N GLN A 178 -10.00 -7.41 29.90
CA GLN A 178 -11.03 -6.93 30.77
C GLN A 178 -10.44 -6.18 31.99
N GLU A 179 -9.29 -6.64 32.50
CA GLU A 179 -8.59 -5.95 33.60
C GLU A 179 -8.14 -4.55 33.23
N ILE A 180 -7.72 -4.34 31.97
CA ILE A 180 -7.34 -3.03 31.44
C ILE A 180 -8.57 -2.10 31.38
N VAL A 181 -9.71 -2.65 30.94
CA VAL A 181 -10.98 -1.89 30.91
C VAL A 181 -11.42 -1.50 32.31
N GLU A 182 -11.37 -2.42 33.29
CA GLU A 182 -11.72 -2.14 34.66
C GLU A 182 -10.84 -1.06 35.28
N PHE A 183 -9.53 -1.11 34.97
CA PHE A 183 -8.60 -0.08 35.44
C PHE A 183 -8.92 1.28 34.86
N LEU A 184 -9.17 1.38 33.57
CA LEU A 184 -9.49 2.66 32.91
C LEU A 184 -10.82 3.24 33.46
N LYS A 185 -11.76 2.37 33.87
CA LYS A 185 -13.02 2.78 34.49
C LYS A 185 -12.85 3.24 35.97
N ASP A 186 -12.02 2.51 36.75
CA ASP A 186 -11.76 2.84 38.16
C ASP A 186 -10.31 2.53 38.56
N PRO A 187 -9.38 3.46 38.35
CA PRO A 187 -7.98 3.32 38.75
C PRO A 187 -7.76 3.13 40.24
N THR A 188 -8.67 3.67 41.06
CA THR A 188 -8.51 3.71 42.53
C THR A 188 -8.67 2.33 43.17
N LYS A 189 -9.47 1.44 42.58
CA LYS A 189 -9.66 0.05 43.00
C LYS A 189 -8.34 -0.73 43.10
N PHE A 190 -7.50 -0.57 42.10
CA PHE A 190 -6.24 -1.29 41.99
C PHE A 190 -5.13 -0.68 42.83
N ALA A 191 -5.07 0.64 42.94
CA ALA A 191 -4.09 1.36 43.75
C ALA A 191 -4.19 1.03 45.27
N ARG A 192 -5.39 0.76 45.76
CA ARG A 192 -5.63 0.43 47.19
C ARG A 192 -4.99 -0.90 47.63
N LEU A 193 -4.82 -1.84 46.67
CA LEU A 193 -4.22 -3.16 46.94
C LEU A 193 -2.75 -3.22 46.61
N GLY A 194 -2.12 -2.10 46.17
CA GLY A 194 -0.71 -2.05 45.76
C GLY A 194 -0.42 -2.70 44.42
N GLY A 195 -1.45 -3.04 43.65
CA GLY A 195 -1.30 -3.60 42.29
C GLY A 195 -0.69 -2.56 41.34
N LYS A 196 0.33 -2.95 40.61
CA LYS A 196 0.88 -2.14 39.53
C LYS A 196 0.22 -2.58 38.22
N ILE A 197 -0.38 -1.61 37.52
CA ILE A 197 -1.05 -1.86 36.26
C ILE A 197 -0.03 -1.91 35.12
N PRO A 198 -0.24 -2.78 34.13
CA PRO A 198 0.61 -2.79 32.95
C PRO A 198 0.51 -1.44 32.23
N LYS A 199 1.66 -0.84 31.92
CA LYS A 199 1.72 0.40 31.15
C LYS A 199 1.40 0.16 29.67
N GLY A 200 1.64 -1.05 29.19
CA GLY A 200 1.42 -1.43 27.81
C GLY A 200 1.02 -2.89 27.61
N ALA A 201 0.19 -3.11 26.59
CA ALA A 201 -0.20 -4.42 26.12
C ALA A 201 0.20 -4.60 24.66
N LEU A 202 0.82 -5.74 24.36
CA LEU A 202 1.17 -6.13 22.99
C LEU A 202 0.21 -7.20 22.50
N LEU A 203 -0.57 -6.89 21.47
CA LEU A 203 -1.44 -7.83 20.79
C LEU A 203 -0.66 -8.57 19.71
N VAL A 204 -0.52 -9.87 19.87
CA VAL A 204 0.25 -10.75 18.97
C VAL A 204 -0.69 -11.70 18.25
N GLY A 205 -0.56 -11.87 16.95
CA GLY A 205 -1.37 -12.86 16.21
C GLY A 205 -1.30 -12.70 14.70
N SER A 206 -1.83 -13.68 13.98
CA SER A 206 -1.87 -13.68 12.52
C SER A 206 -2.59 -12.45 11.95
N PRO A 207 -2.31 -12.04 10.70
CA PRO A 207 -3.08 -10.99 10.03
C PRO A 207 -4.58 -11.33 10.01
N GLY A 208 -5.43 -10.30 10.17
CA GLY A 208 -6.88 -10.46 10.05
C GLY A 208 -7.58 -11.07 11.27
N THR A 209 -6.88 -11.33 12.40
CA THR A 209 -7.51 -11.89 13.62
C THR A 209 -8.27 -10.87 14.45
N GLY A 210 -8.29 -9.59 14.05
CA GLY A 210 -9.09 -8.57 14.72
C GLY A 210 -8.36 -7.74 15.78
N LYS A 211 -7.02 -7.76 15.84
CA LYS A 211 -6.21 -7.01 16.83
C LYS A 211 -6.57 -5.54 16.93
N THR A 212 -6.68 -4.84 15.80
CA THR A 212 -7.08 -3.43 15.73
C THR A 212 -8.51 -3.20 16.21
N LEU A 213 -9.43 -4.14 15.87
CA LEU A 213 -10.82 -4.10 16.32
C LEU A 213 -10.91 -4.29 17.85
N LEU A 214 -10.13 -5.23 18.39
CA LEU A 214 -10.04 -5.51 19.82
C LEU A 214 -9.52 -4.30 20.59
N ALA A 215 -8.46 -3.63 20.11
CA ALA A 215 -7.96 -2.41 20.74
C ALA A 215 -9.01 -1.28 20.76
N ARG A 216 -9.79 -1.14 19.70
CA ARG A 216 -10.92 -0.20 19.65
C ARG A 216 -12.03 -0.57 20.62
N ALA A 217 -12.31 -1.87 20.77
CA ALA A 217 -13.33 -2.37 21.68
C ALA A 217 -12.96 -2.11 23.14
N ILE A 218 -11.68 -2.23 23.51
CA ILE A 218 -11.21 -1.87 24.86
C ILE A 218 -11.52 -0.39 25.16
N ALA A 219 -11.17 0.51 24.24
CA ALA A 219 -11.42 1.94 24.42
C ALA A 219 -12.93 2.26 24.48
N GLY A 220 -13.71 1.63 23.58
CA GLY A 220 -15.14 1.76 23.57
C GLY A 220 -15.77 1.22 24.86
N GLU A 221 -15.38 0.07 25.34
CA GLU A 221 -15.88 -0.51 26.59
C GLU A 221 -15.51 0.32 27.82
N ALA A 222 -14.28 0.87 27.84
CA ALA A 222 -13.83 1.75 28.91
C ALA A 222 -14.42 3.18 28.81
N GLY A 223 -14.94 3.59 27.65
CA GLY A 223 -15.46 4.94 27.41
C GLY A 223 -14.38 6.02 27.38
N VAL A 224 -13.16 5.69 26.94
CA VAL A 224 -12.02 6.60 26.90
C VAL A 224 -11.62 6.95 25.45
N PRO A 225 -10.96 8.11 25.24
CA PRO A 225 -10.42 8.49 23.93
C PRO A 225 -9.45 7.45 23.37
N PHE A 226 -9.49 7.25 22.04
CA PHE A 226 -8.65 6.31 21.33
C PHE A 226 -7.81 7.01 20.28
N PHE A 227 -6.49 7.01 20.48
CA PHE A 227 -5.52 7.50 19.52
C PHE A 227 -4.97 6.33 18.72
N THR A 228 -5.01 6.41 17.40
CA THR A 228 -4.47 5.35 16.54
C THR A 228 -3.43 5.90 15.56
N ILE A 229 -2.34 5.17 15.43
CA ILE A 229 -1.25 5.44 14.49
C ILE A 229 -0.69 4.11 13.99
N SER A 230 -0.18 4.08 12.76
CA SER A 230 0.59 2.94 12.26
C SER A 230 2.07 3.12 12.57
N GLY A 231 2.77 2.04 12.90
CA GLY A 231 4.24 2.05 13.04
C GLY A 231 4.93 2.57 11.78
N SER A 232 4.36 2.32 10.61
CA SER A 232 4.86 2.86 9.34
C SER A 232 4.79 4.40 9.24
N ASP A 233 3.87 5.06 9.96
CA ASP A 233 3.78 6.52 9.99
C ASP A 233 4.95 7.21 10.70
N PHE A 234 5.71 6.44 11.47
CA PHE A 234 6.91 6.93 12.15
C PHE A 234 8.18 6.79 11.29
N VAL A 235 8.15 5.96 10.24
CA VAL A 235 9.29 5.76 9.35
C VAL A 235 9.28 6.83 8.27
N GLU A 236 10.26 7.72 8.33
CA GLU A 236 10.41 8.84 7.37
C GLU A 236 11.85 8.88 6.83
N MET A 237 12.04 9.58 5.70
CA MET A 237 13.38 9.72 5.11
C MET A 237 14.27 10.74 5.84
N PHE A 238 13.67 11.61 6.67
CA PHE A 238 14.39 12.67 7.38
C PHE A 238 14.61 12.28 8.83
N VAL A 239 15.86 12.27 9.26
CA VAL A 239 16.27 11.94 10.62
C VAL A 239 15.61 12.86 11.64
N GLY A 240 15.03 12.28 12.68
CA GLY A 240 14.39 12.98 13.80
C GLY A 240 12.91 13.32 13.62
N VAL A 241 12.34 13.17 12.42
CA VAL A 241 10.90 13.44 12.19
C VAL A 241 10.05 12.39 12.89
N GLY A 242 10.39 11.11 12.79
CA GLY A 242 9.71 10.02 13.49
C GLY A 242 9.72 10.21 15.01
N ALA A 243 10.88 10.52 15.58
CA ALA A 243 11.03 10.81 17.01
C ALA A 243 10.18 12.01 17.46
N SER A 244 10.09 13.06 16.63
CA SER A 244 9.24 14.22 16.92
C SER A 244 7.75 13.86 16.92
N ARG A 245 7.29 13.00 15.99
CA ARG A 245 5.91 12.51 15.94
C ARG A 245 5.56 11.65 17.15
N VAL A 246 6.48 10.79 17.58
CA VAL A 246 6.31 10.01 18.82
C VAL A 246 6.07 10.96 19.98
N ARG A 247 6.93 11.96 20.18
CA ARG A 247 6.79 12.94 21.28
C ARG A 247 5.46 13.68 21.22
N ASP A 248 5.08 14.21 20.06
CA ASP A 248 3.82 14.94 19.87
C ASP A 248 2.60 14.04 20.15
N MET A 249 2.61 12.77 19.73
CA MET A 249 1.57 11.80 20.03
C MET A 249 1.40 11.60 21.53
N PHE A 250 2.51 11.40 22.25
CA PHE A 250 2.48 11.21 23.71
C PHE A 250 2.07 12.47 24.47
N GLU A 251 2.46 13.66 24.01
CA GLU A 251 1.98 14.93 24.56
C GLU A 251 0.46 15.10 24.37
N GLN A 252 -0.07 14.68 23.21
CA GLN A 252 -1.51 14.71 22.96
C GLN A 252 -2.25 13.71 23.86
N ALA A 253 -1.69 12.51 24.06
CA ALA A 253 -2.25 11.52 24.97
C ALA A 253 -2.30 12.04 26.41
N LYS A 254 -1.23 12.67 26.91
CA LYS A 254 -1.19 13.29 28.24
C LYS A 254 -2.28 14.35 28.45
N LYS A 255 -2.58 15.13 27.43
CA LYS A 255 -3.63 16.16 27.49
C LYS A 255 -5.05 15.58 27.51
N ASN A 256 -5.22 14.33 27.08
CA ASN A 256 -6.52 13.65 26.96
C ASN A 256 -6.64 12.42 27.87
N ALA A 257 -5.82 12.32 28.91
CA ALA A 257 -5.91 11.23 29.85
C ALA A 257 -7.22 11.29 30.71
N PRO A 258 -7.86 10.13 31.00
CA PRO A 258 -7.45 8.78 30.63
C PRO A 258 -7.73 8.44 29.17
N CYS A 259 -6.79 7.74 28.50
CA CYS A 259 -6.91 7.40 27.08
C CYS A 259 -6.11 6.14 26.72
N ILE A 260 -6.40 5.60 25.54
CA ILE A 260 -5.62 4.52 24.92
C ILE A 260 -4.85 5.07 23.71
N VAL A 261 -3.56 4.76 23.65
CA VAL A 261 -2.71 4.97 22.47
C VAL A 261 -2.48 3.63 21.80
N PHE A 262 -2.98 3.49 20.58
CA PHE A 262 -2.84 2.27 19.79
C PHE A 262 -1.82 2.46 18.67
N ILE A 263 -0.82 1.57 18.65
CA ILE A 263 0.22 1.53 17.61
C ILE A 263 0.05 0.23 16.82
N ASP A 264 -0.48 0.32 15.60
CA ASP A 264 -0.58 -0.84 14.70
C ASP A 264 0.76 -1.08 14.01
N GLU A 265 1.03 -2.33 13.65
CA GLU A 265 2.27 -2.73 12.96
C GLU A 265 3.54 -2.20 13.64
N ILE A 266 3.65 -2.38 14.95
CA ILE A 266 4.80 -1.87 15.74
C ILE A 266 6.14 -2.42 15.22
N ASP A 267 6.14 -3.56 14.57
CA ASP A 267 7.32 -4.18 13.94
C ASP A 267 7.92 -3.33 12.81
N ALA A 268 7.20 -2.35 12.26
CA ALA A 268 7.77 -1.39 11.32
C ALA A 268 8.89 -0.52 11.95
N VAL A 269 8.78 -0.22 13.24
CA VAL A 269 9.73 0.63 14.01
C VAL A 269 10.52 -0.20 15.00
N GLY A 270 9.90 -1.21 15.59
CA GLY A 270 10.41 -1.96 16.75
C GLY A 270 11.36 -3.11 16.43
N ARG A 271 11.95 -3.19 15.24
CA ARG A 271 12.87 -4.29 14.87
C ARG A 271 14.19 -4.26 15.64
N HIS A 272 14.75 -5.46 15.80
CA HIS A 272 16.09 -5.68 16.36
C HIS A 272 17.16 -4.78 15.76
N ARG A 273 18.08 -4.30 16.63
CA ARG A 273 19.31 -3.62 16.26
C ARG A 273 20.26 -4.60 15.61
N GLY A 274 20.63 -4.36 14.38
CA GLY A 274 21.70 -5.12 13.79
C GLY A 274 21.45 -5.60 12.36
N ALA A 275 22.47 -5.40 11.54
CA ALA A 275 22.66 -5.91 10.19
C ALA A 275 21.91 -5.17 9.07
N GLY A 276 22.03 -3.84 9.02
CA GLY A 276 21.73 -3.08 7.82
C GLY A 276 22.71 -1.94 7.64
N LEU A 277 23.66 -2.08 6.73
CA LEU A 277 24.51 -0.99 6.25
C LEU A 277 23.66 -0.03 5.39
N GLY A 278 23.02 0.98 6.01
CA GLY A 278 22.26 1.99 5.28
C GLY A 278 21.62 3.04 6.17
N ASN A 279 21.62 4.30 5.72
CA ASN A 279 21.12 5.50 6.41
C ASN A 279 19.64 5.44 6.88
N GLY A 280 18.86 4.43 6.48
CA GLY A 280 17.48 4.26 6.91
C GLY A 280 17.31 3.56 8.27
N ASN A 281 18.38 2.98 8.84
CA ASN A 281 18.30 2.32 10.14
C ASN A 281 18.47 3.31 11.29
N ASP A 282 19.28 4.36 11.12
CA ASP A 282 19.52 5.37 12.16
C ASP A 282 18.25 6.11 12.56
N GLU A 283 17.38 6.41 11.61
CA GLU A 283 16.11 7.08 11.87
C GLU A 283 15.14 6.17 12.65
N ARG A 284 15.05 4.88 12.27
CA ARG A 284 14.22 3.90 12.98
C ARG A 284 14.71 3.68 14.40
N GLU A 285 16.03 3.54 14.60
CA GLU A 285 16.61 3.40 15.94
C GLU A 285 16.37 4.64 16.81
N GLN A 286 16.51 5.83 16.24
CA GLN A 286 16.21 7.07 16.95
C GLN A 286 14.73 7.15 17.36
N THR A 287 13.84 6.74 16.46
CA THR A 287 12.40 6.71 16.72
C THR A 287 12.03 5.68 17.77
N LEU A 288 12.62 4.46 17.69
CA LEU A 288 12.48 3.42 18.71
C LEU A 288 12.97 3.90 20.07
N ASN A 289 14.18 4.49 20.13
CA ASN A 289 14.71 5.02 21.37
C ASN A 289 13.83 6.11 21.99
N GLN A 290 13.25 7.00 21.15
CA GLN A 290 12.28 8.00 21.62
C GLN A 290 11.03 7.33 22.16
N LEU A 291 10.48 6.31 21.48
CA LEU A 291 9.34 5.53 21.96
C LEU A 291 9.61 4.93 23.33
N LEU A 292 10.78 4.31 23.52
CA LEU A 292 11.19 3.72 24.79
C LEU A 292 11.30 4.78 25.90
N VAL A 293 11.85 5.95 25.59
CA VAL A 293 11.99 7.07 26.55
C VAL A 293 10.61 7.59 26.97
N GLU A 294 9.69 7.77 26.00
CA GLU A 294 8.33 8.24 26.31
C GLU A 294 7.56 7.21 27.17
N MET A 295 7.69 5.90 26.86
CA MET A 295 7.06 4.84 27.65
C MET A 295 7.61 4.77 29.07
N ASP A 296 8.93 4.95 29.26
CA ASP A 296 9.56 4.96 30.58
C ASP A 296 9.17 6.22 31.38
N GLY A 297 8.93 7.33 30.68
CA GLY A 297 8.57 8.63 31.27
C GLY A 297 7.14 8.74 31.80
N PHE A 298 6.30 7.71 31.67
CA PHE A 298 4.96 7.69 32.26
C PHE A 298 4.98 7.23 33.72
N GLU A 299 4.26 7.93 34.57
CA GLU A 299 3.92 7.42 35.91
C GLU A 299 2.73 6.46 35.81
N ALA A 300 2.73 5.41 36.64
CA ALA A 300 1.69 4.38 36.64
C ALA A 300 0.25 4.91 36.85
N ASN A 301 0.09 6.18 37.29
CA ASN A 301 -1.17 6.78 37.64
C ASN A 301 -1.70 7.80 36.61
N GLU A 302 -1.02 8.00 35.47
CA GLU A 302 -1.45 8.98 34.46
C GLU A 302 -2.70 8.54 33.67
N GLY A 303 -3.14 7.27 33.80
CA GLY A 303 -4.34 6.76 33.12
C GLY A 303 -4.17 6.57 31.63
N ILE A 304 -2.93 6.52 31.11
CA ILE A 304 -2.62 6.27 29.71
C ILE A 304 -2.17 4.83 29.57
N ILE A 305 -2.80 4.10 28.65
CA ILE A 305 -2.39 2.73 28.31
C ILE A 305 -1.98 2.67 26.84
N ILE A 306 -0.81 2.10 26.61
CA ILE A 306 -0.28 1.91 25.27
C ILE A 306 -0.64 0.49 24.83
N VAL A 307 -1.36 0.35 23.73
CA VAL A 307 -1.65 -0.94 23.13
C VAL A 307 -0.92 -0.98 21.78
N ALA A 308 -0.10 -1.98 21.56
CA ALA A 308 0.52 -2.20 20.25
C ALA A 308 0.05 -3.51 19.61
N ALA A 309 0.08 -3.59 18.30
CA ALA A 309 -0.23 -4.82 17.57
C ALA A 309 0.92 -5.20 16.62
N THR A 310 1.21 -6.49 16.55
CA THR A 310 2.18 -7.05 15.58
C THR A 310 1.73 -8.40 15.07
N ASN A 311 2.11 -8.71 13.85
CA ASN A 311 1.99 -10.04 13.27
C ASN A 311 3.29 -10.86 13.44
N ARG A 312 4.38 -10.20 13.86
CA ARG A 312 5.73 -10.76 13.93
C ARG A 312 6.42 -10.40 15.24
N PRO A 313 6.08 -11.06 16.35
CA PRO A 313 6.70 -10.81 17.64
C PRO A 313 8.19 -11.18 17.65
N ASP A 314 8.62 -12.10 16.78
CA ASP A 314 9.98 -12.61 16.62
C ASP A 314 11.00 -11.54 16.20
N VAL A 315 10.56 -10.51 15.48
CA VAL A 315 11.43 -9.43 14.99
C VAL A 315 11.56 -8.24 15.94
N LEU A 316 10.76 -8.20 17.02
CA LEU A 316 10.75 -7.07 17.93
C LEU A 316 11.99 -6.99 18.81
N ASP A 317 12.48 -5.77 19.04
CA ASP A 317 13.56 -5.52 19.99
C ASP A 317 13.13 -5.93 21.41
N PRO A 318 13.90 -6.81 22.10
CA PRO A 318 13.59 -7.25 23.45
C PRO A 318 13.45 -6.10 24.45
N ALA A 319 14.01 -4.93 24.15
CA ALA A 319 13.85 -3.74 24.97
C ALA A 319 12.39 -3.28 25.08
N LEU A 320 11.56 -3.53 24.06
CA LEU A 320 10.13 -3.22 24.09
C LEU A 320 9.35 -4.12 25.06
N LEU A 321 9.83 -5.36 25.25
CA LEU A 321 9.17 -6.40 26.04
C LEU A 321 9.58 -6.39 27.53
N ARG A 322 10.42 -5.42 27.93
CA ARG A 322 10.85 -5.30 29.33
C ARG A 322 9.70 -4.80 30.22
N PRO A 323 9.67 -5.25 31.50
CA PRO A 323 8.70 -4.74 32.47
C PRO A 323 8.67 -3.20 32.55
N GLY A 324 7.46 -2.64 32.59
CA GLY A 324 7.24 -1.19 32.53
C GLY A 324 7.05 -0.62 31.13
N ARG A 325 7.03 -1.47 30.07
CA ARG A 325 6.75 -1.12 28.68
C ARG A 325 5.61 -1.99 28.16
N PHE A 326 5.84 -2.90 27.21
CA PHE A 326 4.86 -3.92 26.84
C PHE A 326 5.04 -5.15 27.73
N ASP A 327 4.66 -5.02 28.95
CA ASP A 327 4.81 -6.04 29.98
C ASP A 327 3.69 -7.11 29.94
N ARG A 328 2.63 -6.85 29.21
CA ARG A 328 1.59 -7.83 28.93
C ARG A 328 1.56 -8.17 27.44
N GLN A 329 1.67 -9.46 27.14
CA GLN A 329 1.51 -9.97 25.77
C GLN A 329 0.23 -10.79 25.68
N VAL A 330 -0.69 -10.35 24.83
CA VAL A 330 -1.98 -11.02 24.61
C VAL A 330 -1.98 -11.64 23.24
N VAL A 331 -2.07 -12.97 23.19
CA VAL A 331 -2.13 -13.72 21.94
C VAL A 331 -3.55 -13.71 21.42
N VAL A 332 -3.73 -13.26 20.17
CA VAL A 332 -5.00 -13.29 19.44
C VAL A 332 -4.92 -14.37 18.36
N PRO A 333 -5.31 -15.61 18.67
CA PRO A 333 -5.19 -16.73 17.74
C PRO A 333 -6.22 -16.62 16.61
N ARG A 334 -6.11 -17.54 15.63
CA ARG A 334 -7.22 -17.75 14.69
C ARG A 334 -8.40 -18.35 15.44
N PRO A 335 -9.65 -17.99 15.06
CA PRO A 335 -10.82 -18.48 15.75
C PRO A 335 -11.01 -19.98 15.54
N ASP A 336 -11.43 -20.68 16.58
CA ASP A 336 -11.93 -22.05 16.52
C ASP A 336 -13.30 -22.10 15.82
N ILE A 337 -13.90 -23.28 15.72
CA ILE A 337 -15.19 -23.44 15.03
C ILE A 337 -16.31 -22.59 15.66
N ASP A 338 -16.39 -22.54 16.98
CA ASP A 338 -17.43 -21.77 17.68
C ASP A 338 -17.17 -20.27 17.58
N GLY A 339 -15.91 -19.86 17.61
CA GLY A 339 -15.48 -18.48 17.31
C GLY A 339 -15.83 -18.06 15.89
N ARG A 340 -15.61 -18.93 14.90
CA ARG A 340 -16.01 -18.66 13.51
C ARG A 340 -17.52 -18.51 13.35
N VAL A 341 -18.31 -19.31 14.05
CA VAL A 341 -19.78 -19.17 14.07
C VAL A 341 -20.15 -17.78 14.59
N LYS A 342 -19.64 -17.39 15.76
CA LYS A 342 -19.93 -16.09 16.37
C LYS A 342 -19.51 -14.92 15.43
N ILE A 343 -18.34 -15.01 14.79
CA ILE A 343 -17.84 -13.99 13.85
C ILE A 343 -18.76 -13.92 12.61
N LEU A 344 -19.15 -15.07 12.05
CA LEU A 344 -20.08 -15.10 10.92
C LEU A 344 -21.41 -14.46 11.29
N GLU A 345 -21.99 -14.77 12.44
CA GLU A 345 -23.24 -14.16 12.91
C GLU A 345 -23.14 -12.63 13.00
N VAL A 346 -22.03 -12.10 13.52
CA VAL A 346 -21.80 -10.64 13.58
C VAL A 346 -21.81 -10.01 12.18
N HIS A 347 -21.09 -10.61 11.22
CA HIS A 347 -21.02 -10.07 9.86
C HIS A 347 -22.31 -10.29 9.06
N MET A 348 -23.03 -11.37 9.31
CA MET A 348 -24.29 -11.71 8.66
C MET A 348 -25.46 -10.83 9.10
N LYS A 349 -25.43 -10.21 10.28
CA LYS A 349 -26.49 -9.28 10.77
C LYS A 349 -26.84 -8.17 9.77
N LYS A 350 -25.91 -7.80 8.90
CA LYS A 350 -26.07 -6.70 7.92
C LYS A 350 -26.51 -7.19 6.54
N VAL A 351 -26.69 -8.50 6.35
CA VAL A 351 -26.96 -9.13 5.07
C VAL A 351 -28.34 -9.79 5.08
N PRO A 352 -29.20 -9.60 4.07
CA PRO A 352 -30.48 -10.27 4.00
C PRO A 352 -30.27 -11.76 3.64
N LEU A 353 -30.46 -12.65 4.60
CA LEU A 353 -30.23 -14.07 4.47
C LEU A 353 -31.50 -14.84 4.13
N ALA A 354 -31.35 -15.91 3.37
CA ALA A 354 -32.39 -16.91 3.16
C ALA A 354 -32.45 -17.89 4.37
N PRO A 355 -33.61 -18.56 4.60
CA PRO A 355 -33.80 -19.45 5.78
C PRO A 355 -32.91 -20.70 5.78
N ASP A 356 -32.32 -21.05 4.64
CA ASP A 356 -31.41 -22.19 4.46
C ASP A 356 -29.97 -21.96 4.94
N VAL A 357 -29.64 -20.72 5.31
CA VAL A 357 -28.28 -20.35 5.70
C VAL A 357 -28.00 -20.76 7.15
N ASP A 358 -27.02 -21.65 7.33
CA ASP A 358 -26.55 -22.10 8.62
C ASP A 358 -25.08 -21.69 8.83
N ALA A 359 -24.84 -20.78 9.79
CA ALA A 359 -23.52 -20.28 10.15
C ALA A 359 -22.57 -21.39 10.61
N ARG A 360 -23.09 -22.44 11.27
CA ARG A 360 -22.27 -23.56 11.75
C ARG A 360 -21.75 -24.41 10.61
N THR A 361 -22.56 -24.66 9.61
CA THR A 361 -22.14 -25.39 8.39
C THR A 361 -21.06 -24.60 7.64
N ILE A 362 -21.20 -23.27 7.53
CA ILE A 362 -20.19 -22.41 6.90
C ILE A 362 -18.91 -22.41 7.72
N ALA A 363 -18.99 -22.30 9.05
CA ALA A 363 -17.84 -22.31 9.95
C ALA A 363 -17.05 -23.63 9.88
N ARG A 364 -17.74 -24.78 9.81
CA ARG A 364 -17.08 -26.08 9.58
C ARG A 364 -16.35 -26.13 8.25
N GLY A 365 -16.93 -25.54 7.22
CA GLY A 365 -16.35 -25.47 5.87
C GLY A 365 -15.20 -24.47 5.70
N THR A 366 -14.81 -23.72 6.75
CA THR A 366 -13.78 -22.66 6.68
C THR A 366 -12.69 -22.82 7.76
N PRO A 367 -12.04 -24.01 7.86
CA PRO A 367 -10.98 -24.20 8.83
C PRO A 367 -9.82 -23.25 8.57
N GLY A 368 -9.27 -22.68 9.65
CA GLY A 368 -8.10 -21.79 9.57
C GLY A 368 -8.40 -20.38 9.06
N PHE A 369 -9.64 -20.03 8.75
CA PHE A 369 -10.00 -18.65 8.37
C PHE A 369 -9.85 -17.70 9.57
N SER A 370 -9.31 -16.52 9.26
CA SER A 370 -9.30 -15.38 10.19
C SER A 370 -10.65 -14.65 10.18
N GLY A 371 -10.86 -13.73 11.12
CA GLY A 371 -12.04 -12.88 11.11
C GLY A 371 -12.21 -12.06 9.83
N ALA A 372 -11.10 -11.59 9.25
CA ALA A 372 -11.10 -10.87 7.98
C ALA A 372 -11.51 -11.76 6.80
N ASP A 373 -11.06 -13.02 6.77
CA ASP A 373 -11.43 -13.98 5.74
C ASP A 373 -12.93 -14.30 5.79
N LEU A 374 -13.48 -14.46 7.00
CA LEU A 374 -14.91 -14.69 7.22
C LEU A 374 -15.75 -13.47 6.81
N ALA A 375 -15.31 -12.28 7.15
CA ALA A 375 -15.95 -11.03 6.70
C ALA A 375 -15.97 -10.92 5.17
N ASN A 376 -14.84 -11.25 4.54
CA ASN A 376 -14.72 -11.29 3.08
C ASN A 376 -15.64 -12.35 2.46
N LEU A 377 -15.74 -13.53 3.08
CA LEU A 377 -16.64 -14.59 2.63
C LEU A 377 -18.10 -14.12 2.60
N VAL A 378 -18.57 -13.49 3.68
CA VAL A 378 -19.93 -12.93 3.75
C VAL A 378 -20.15 -11.87 2.67
N ASN A 379 -19.18 -10.99 2.47
CA ASN A 379 -19.25 -9.97 1.43
C ASN A 379 -19.27 -10.58 0.02
N GLU A 380 -18.44 -11.58 -0.27
CA GLU A 380 -18.41 -12.26 -1.57
C GLU A 380 -19.71 -13.01 -1.85
N ALA A 381 -20.31 -13.65 -0.83
CA ALA A 381 -21.62 -14.29 -0.97
C ALA A 381 -22.70 -13.26 -1.33
N ALA A 382 -22.73 -12.12 -0.66
CA ALA A 382 -23.64 -11.02 -0.97
C ALA A 382 -23.43 -10.47 -2.39
N LEU A 383 -22.18 -10.29 -2.83
CA LEU A 383 -21.86 -9.86 -4.19
C LEU A 383 -22.31 -10.89 -5.24
N MET A 384 -22.19 -12.19 -4.95
CA MET A 384 -22.66 -13.26 -5.84
C MET A 384 -24.19 -13.27 -5.95
N ALA A 385 -24.88 -13.10 -4.83
CA ALA A 385 -26.34 -12.97 -4.83
C ALA A 385 -26.81 -11.77 -5.67
N ALA A 386 -26.15 -10.63 -5.48
CA ALA A 386 -26.45 -9.42 -6.25
C ALA A 386 -26.23 -9.60 -7.76
N ARG A 387 -25.11 -10.25 -8.17
CA ARG A 387 -24.85 -10.57 -9.60
C ARG A 387 -25.92 -11.48 -10.23
N ARG A 388 -26.55 -12.33 -9.42
CA ARG A 388 -27.65 -13.22 -9.85
C ARG A 388 -29.03 -12.58 -9.68
N ALA A 389 -29.09 -11.29 -9.38
CA ALA A 389 -30.30 -10.52 -9.12
C ALA A 389 -31.22 -11.16 -8.04
N LYS A 390 -30.64 -11.87 -7.06
CA LYS A 390 -31.36 -12.44 -5.92
C LYS A 390 -31.62 -11.35 -4.86
N ARG A 391 -32.73 -11.48 -4.13
CA ARG A 391 -33.08 -10.58 -3.03
C ARG A 391 -32.51 -11.03 -1.68
N LEU A 392 -32.21 -12.31 -1.54
CA LEU A 392 -31.68 -12.95 -0.35
C LEU A 392 -30.43 -13.73 -0.72
N VAL A 393 -29.50 -13.81 0.22
CA VAL A 393 -28.27 -14.61 0.09
C VAL A 393 -28.58 -15.99 0.66
N ALA A 394 -28.55 -17.04 -0.18
CA ALA A 394 -28.79 -18.41 0.20
C ALA A 394 -27.49 -19.18 0.45
N MET A 395 -27.60 -20.38 1.02
CA MET A 395 -26.42 -21.25 1.29
C MET A 395 -25.58 -21.53 0.04
N ALA A 396 -26.22 -21.64 -1.14
CA ALA A 396 -25.53 -21.85 -2.41
C ALA A 396 -24.58 -20.70 -2.78
N GLU A 397 -24.89 -19.45 -2.41
CA GLU A 397 -24.00 -18.32 -2.61
C GLU A 397 -22.82 -18.34 -1.65
N PHE A 398 -23.02 -18.79 -0.40
CA PHE A 398 -21.94 -18.98 0.56
C PHE A 398 -20.98 -20.10 0.13
N GLU A 399 -21.50 -21.22 -0.38
CA GLU A 399 -20.67 -22.29 -0.93
C GLU A 399 -19.83 -21.80 -2.14
N ALA A 400 -20.47 -21.09 -3.07
CA ALA A 400 -19.77 -20.54 -4.22
C ALA A 400 -18.72 -19.47 -3.81
N ALA A 401 -19.02 -18.65 -2.82
CA ALA A 401 -18.07 -17.66 -2.28
C ALA A 401 -16.90 -18.34 -1.56
N LYS A 402 -17.17 -19.39 -0.78
CA LYS A 402 -16.14 -20.22 -0.13
C LYS A 402 -15.19 -20.80 -1.17
N ASP A 403 -15.72 -21.41 -2.21
CA ASP A 403 -14.94 -21.94 -3.31
C ASP A 403 -14.05 -20.85 -3.94
N LYS A 404 -14.62 -19.67 -4.18
CA LYS A 404 -13.86 -18.55 -4.75
C LYS A 404 -12.75 -18.05 -3.83
N VAL A 405 -13.01 -17.94 -2.54
CA VAL A 405 -12.02 -17.44 -1.56
C VAL A 405 -10.89 -18.46 -1.35
N MET A 406 -11.22 -19.76 -1.25
CA MET A 406 -10.25 -20.82 -1.00
C MET A 406 -9.46 -21.23 -2.24
N MET A 407 -10.13 -21.33 -3.39
CA MET A 407 -9.57 -21.92 -4.61
C MET A 407 -9.33 -20.89 -5.74
N GLY A 408 -9.83 -19.65 -5.58
CA GLY A 408 -9.79 -18.64 -6.62
C GLY A 408 -11.00 -18.69 -7.57
N ALA A 409 -11.02 -17.76 -8.52
CA ALA A 409 -12.10 -17.66 -9.51
C ALA A 409 -12.04 -18.83 -10.52
N GLU A 410 -13.21 -19.28 -10.96
CA GLU A 410 -13.33 -20.24 -12.06
C GLU A 410 -12.75 -19.66 -13.37
N ARG A 411 -11.94 -20.46 -14.05
CA ARG A 411 -11.34 -20.10 -15.35
C ARG A 411 -12.18 -20.62 -16.51
N ARG A 412 -13.42 -20.13 -16.67
CA ARG A 412 -14.37 -20.58 -17.72
C ARG A 412 -13.88 -20.33 -19.14
N SER A 413 -12.91 -19.44 -19.32
CA SER A 413 -12.31 -19.18 -20.64
C SER A 413 -11.22 -20.16 -21.05
N MET A 414 -10.81 -21.05 -20.16
CA MET A 414 -9.81 -22.06 -20.44
C MET A 414 -10.47 -23.24 -21.13
N VAL A 415 -10.18 -23.41 -22.40
CA VAL A 415 -10.64 -24.57 -23.17
C VAL A 415 -9.63 -25.69 -22.98
N MET A 416 -10.02 -26.73 -22.26
CA MET A 416 -9.25 -27.96 -22.14
C MET A 416 -9.63 -28.90 -23.27
N THR A 417 -8.66 -29.64 -23.79
CA THR A 417 -8.92 -30.74 -24.73
C THR A 417 -9.60 -31.90 -23.99
N ASP A 418 -10.31 -32.76 -24.73
CA ASP A 418 -10.98 -33.92 -24.13
C ASP A 418 -9.97 -34.87 -23.44
N ASP A 419 -8.76 -34.98 -23.99
CA ASP A 419 -7.68 -35.77 -23.38
C ASP A 419 -7.20 -35.15 -22.07
N GLU A 420 -7.04 -33.82 -22.01
CA GLU A 420 -6.67 -33.12 -20.77
C GLU A 420 -7.76 -33.22 -19.71
N LYS A 421 -9.03 -33.08 -20.10
CA LYS A 421 -10.17 -33.28 -19.18
C LYS A 421 -10.18 -34.70 -18.63
N LYS A 422 -9.97 -35.69 -19.48
CA LYS A 422 -9.92 -37.08 -19.08
C LYS A 422 -8.76 -37.34 -18.13
N MET A 423 -7.58 -36.82 -18.43
CA MET A 423 -6.41 -36.94 -17.55
C MET A 423 -6.67 -36.30 -16.19
N THR A 424 -7.21 -35.07 -16.15
CA THR A 424 -7.57 -34.38 -14.92
C THR A 424 -8.64 -35.16 -14.12
N ALA A 425 -9.64 -35.72 -14.80
CA ALA A 425 -10.69 -36.48 -14.11
C ALA A 425 -10.13 -37.73 -13.42
N TYR A 426 -9.24 -38.47 -14.06
CA TYR A 426 -8.56 -39.59 -13.45
C TYR A 426 -7.60 -39.21 -12.33
N HIS A 427 -6.89 -38.08 -12.49
CA HIS A 427 -6.03 -37.52 -11.45
C HIS A 427 -6.82 -37.18 -10.18
N GLU A 428 -7.89 -36.41 -10.31
CA GLU A 428 -8.74 -36.06 -9.16
C GLU A 428 -9.48 -37.29 -8.58
N ALA A 429 -9.93 -38.19 -9.44
CA ALA A 429 -10.51 -39.46 -8.97
C ALA A 429 -9.50 -40.28 -8.17
N GLY A 430 -8.22 -40.27 -8.58
CA GLY A 430 -7.14 -40.94 -7.83
C GLY A 430 -7.00 -40.40 -6.41
N HIS A 431 -6.94 -39.11 -6.25
CA HIS A 431 -6.91 -38.44 -4.94
C HIS A 431 -8.16 -38.81 -4.10
N ALA A 432 -9.34 -38.77 -4.71
CA ALA A 432 -10.59 -39.03 -4.03
C ALA A 432 -10.74 -40.50 -3.60
N ILE A 433 -10.36 -41.46 -4.45
CA ILE A 433 -10.41 -42.90 -4.09
C ILE A 433 -9.45 -43.20 -2.94
N VAL A 434 -8.19 -42.74 -3.02
CA VAL A 434 -7.25 -42.94 -1.92
C VAL A 434 -7.75 -42.28 -0.65
N ALA A 435 -8.30 -41.04 -0.71
CA ALA A 435 -8.86 -40.38 0.46
C ALA A 435 -10.06 -41.11 1.08
N SER A 436 -10.89 -41.76 0.26
CA SER A 436 -12.07 -42.51 0.72
C SER A 436 -11.71 -43.82 1.42
N HIS A 437 -10.59 -44.44 1.02
CA HIS A 437 -10.13 -45.73 1.56
C HIS A 437 -9.05 -45.63 2.63
N GLU A 438 -8.54 -44.43 2.89
CA GLU A 438 -7.60 -44.15 3.97
C GLU A 438 -8.33 -43.76 5.26
N PRO A 439 -8.33 -44.62 6.30
CA PRO A 439 -9.12 -44.38 7.51
C PRO A 439 -8.75 -43.11 8.28
N ALA A 440 -7.48 -42.68 8.18
CA ALA A 440 -6.98 -41.51 8.86
C ALA A 440 -7.09 -40.21 7.99
N SER A 441 -7.66 -40.31 6.77
CA SER A 441 -7.90 -39.15 5.90
C SER A 441 -9.08 -38.33 6.37
N ASP A 442 -9.02 -37.00 6.16
CA ASP A 442 -10.19 -36.16 6.34
C ASP A 442 -11.26 -36.49 5.28
N PRO A 443 -12.56 -36.37 5.63
CA PRO A 443 -13.62 -36.63 4.68
C PRO A 443 -13.60 -35.71 3.48
N ILE A 444 -13.96 -36.25 2.31
CA ILE A 444 -14.05 -35.47 1.08
C ILE A 444 -15.27 -34.55 1.18
N HIS A 445 -15.05 -33.27 0.94
CA HIS A 445 -16.11 -32.29 0.84
C HIS A 445 -16.60 -32.13 -0.60
N LYS A 446 -15.67 -32.13 -1.56
CA LYS A 446 -15.94 -31.89 -2.98
C LYS A 446 -14.78 -32.36 -3.85
N ALA A 447 -15.09 -32.85 -5.06
CA ALA A 447 -14.14 -33.07 -6.14
C ALA A 447 -14.61 -32.30 -7.39
N THR A 448 -13.70 -31.64 -8.12
CA THR A 448 -14.04 -30.89 -9.32
C THR A 448 -12.91 -30.92 -10.34
N ILE A 449 -13.28 -30.95 -11.63
CA ILE A 449 -12.36 -30.80 -12.75
C ILE A 449 -12.49 -29.42 -13.43
N ILE A 450 -13.23 -28.48 -12.81
CA ILE A 450 -13.32 -27.11 -13.30
C ILE A 450 -12.04 -26.36 -12.91
N PRO A 451 -11.28 -25.82 -13.88
CA PRO A 451 -10.05 -25.11 -13.57
C PRO A 451 -10.26 -23.90 -12.69
N ARG A 452 -9.47 -23.78 -11.61
CA ARG A 452 -9.48 -22.63 -10.68
C ARG A 452 -8.06 -22.18 -10.36
N GLY A 453 -7.80 -20.88 -10.40
CA GLY A 453 -6.46 -20.36 -10.11
C GLY A 453 -5.38 -20.99 -11.01
N ARG A 454 -4.49 -21.79 -10.42
CA ARG A 454 -3.44 -22.57 -11.13
C ARG A 454 -3.76 -24.05 -11.28
N ALA A 455 -4.76 -24.55 -10.58
CA ALA A 455 -5.15 -25.96 -10.62
C ALA A 455 -6.13 -26.24 -11.76
N LEU A 456 -5.97 -27.38 -12.42
CA LEU A 456 -6.86 -27.86 -13.47
C LEU A 456 -8.09 -28.59 -12.85
N GLY A 457 -7.92 -29.19 -11.69
CA GLY A 457 -8.93 -29.81 -10.88
C GLY A 457 -8.56 -29.74 -9.40
N MET A 458 -9.38 -30.30 -8.52
CA MET A 458 -9.11 -30.34 -7.09
C MET A 458 -10.03 -31.31 -6.37
N VAL A 459 -9.48 -32.02 -5.41
CA VAL A 459 -10.22 -32.72 -4.35
C VAL A 459 -10.08 -31.96 -3.04
N MET A 460 -11.19 -31.42 -2.54
CA MET A 460 -11.23 -30.70 -1.28
C MET A 460 -11.65 -31.66 -0.15
N ARG A 461 -10.79 -31.75 0.85
CA ARG A 461 -11.08 -32.50 2.10
C ARG A 461 -11.22 -31.46 3.22
N LEU A 462 -12.18 -31.66 4.09
CA LEU A 462 -12.43 -30.82 5.24
C LEU A 462 -12.45 -31.61 6.52
N PRO A 463 -11.69 -31.23 7.54
CA PRO A 463 -11.73 -31.89 8.83
C PRO A 463 -13.12 -31.71 9.50
N GLU A 464 -13.61 -32.70 10.19
CA GLU A 464 -14.86 -32.58 10.96
C GLU A 464 -14.76 -31.61 12.14
N ARG A 465 -13.56 -31.44 12.66
CA ARG A 465 -13.22 -30.52 13.76
C ARG A 465 -11.83 -29.93 13.56
N ASP A 466 -11.58 -28.79 14.18
CA ASP A 466 -10.25 -28.19 14.18
C ASP A 466 -9.24 -29.12 14.86
N SER A 467 -8.10 -29.35 14.24
CA SER A 467 -7.03 -30.20 14.71
C SER A 467 -5.79 -29.39 14.99
N TYR A 468 -5.32 -29.37 16.23
CA TYR A 468 -4.13 -28.67 16.67
C TYR A 468 -2.87 -29.52 16.61
N SER A 469 -3.04 -30.85 16.51
CA SER A 469 -1.94 -31.81 16.36
C SER A 469 -2.32 -32.90 15.38
N TYR A 470 -1.35 -33.40 14.65
CA TYR A 470 -1.52 -34.43 13.66
C TYR A 470 -0.78 -35.70 14.12
N HIS A 471 -1.47 -36.82 14.10
CA HIS A 471 -0.87 -38.11 14.37
C HIS A 471 -0.10 -38.63 13.16
N ARG A 472 0.88 -39.51 13.40
CA ARG A 472 1.75 -40.06 12.35
C ARG A 472 0.94 -40.80 11.26
N ASP A 473 -0.12 -41.53 11.63
CA ASP A 473 -1.01 -42.21 10.70
C ASP A 473 -1.72 -41.25 9.73
N LYS A 474 -2.19 -40.10 10.24
CA LYS A 474 -2.80 -39.05 9.40
C LYS A 474 -1.81 -38.47 8.41
N MET A 475 -0.54 -38.30 8.79
CA MET A 475 0.50 -37.79 7.89
C MET A 475 0.79 -38.82 6.78
N HIS A 476 0.90 -40.08 7.10
CA HIS A 476 1.04 -41.15 6.10
C HIS A 476 -0.17 -41.23 5.17
N ALA A 477 -1.41 -41.09 5.69
CA ALA A 477 -2.60 -41.01 4.85
C ALA A 477 -2.56 -39.81 3.91
N ASN A 478 -2.13 -38.65 4.40
CA ASN A 478 -1.96 -37.45 3.55
C ASN A 478 -0.91 -37.62 2.44
N LEU A 479 0.18 -38.35 2.74
CA LEU A 479 1.19 -38.67 1.71
C LEU A 479 0.58 -39.63 0.65
N ALA A 480 -0.14 -40.65 1.07
CA ALA A 480 -0.81 -41.57 0.14
C ALA A 480 -1.83 -40.83 -0.74
N VAL A 481 -2.66 -39.96 -0.15
CA VAL A 481 -3.62 -39.15 -0.91
C VAL A 481 -2.92 -38.22 -1.90
N ALA A 482 -1.82 -37.58 -1.49
CA ALA A 482 -1.06 -36.70 -2.39
C ALA A 482 -0.49 -37.45 -3.61
N MET A 483 -0.09 -38.72 -3.44
CA MET A 483 0.37 -39.57 -4.53
C MET A 483 -0.74 -40.14 -5.41
N GLY A 484 -2.01 -40.10 -4.94
CA GLY A 484 -3.15 -40.71 -5.62
C GLY A 484 -3.36 -40.25 -7.05
N GLY A 485 -3.25 -38.93 -7.33
CA GLY A 485 -3.41 -38.40 -8.68
C GLY A 485 -2.34 -38.91 -9.64
N ARG A 486 -1.07 -38.84 -9.23
CA ARG A 486 0.07 -39.32 -10.01
C ARG A 486 -0.02 -40.81 -10.32
N VAL A 487 -0.37 -41.64 -9.33
CA VAL A 487 -0.50 -43.08 -9.47
C VAL A 487 -1.68 -43.44 -10.37
N ALA A 488 -2.79 -42.70 -10.28
CA ALA A 488 -3.95 -42.94 -11.18
C ALA A 488 -3.57 -42.65 -12.66
N GLU A 489 -2.84 -41.57 -12.91
CA GLU A 489 -2.33 -41.31 -14.27
C GLU A 489 -1.44 -42.44 -14.79
N GLU A 490 -0.57 -42.97 -13.93
CA GLU A 490 0.35 -44.06 -14.30
C GLU A 490 -0.38 -45.38 -14.61
N ILE A 491 -1.38 -45.76 -13.81
CA ILE A 491 -2.18 -46.99 -14.00
C ILE A 491 -3.00 -46.92 -15.29
N ILE A 492 -3.62 -45.76 -15.56
CA ILE A 492 -4.59 -45.64 -16.66
C ILE A 492 -3.93 -45.30 -17.99
N PHE A 493 -2.95 -44.40 -17.99
CA PHE A 493 -2.34 -43.91 -19.23
C PHE A 493 -0.93 -44.47 -19.47
N GLY A 494 -0.35 -45.15 -18.47
CA GLY A 494 1.02 -45.68 -18.52
C GLY A 494 2.07 -44.63 -18.17
N TYR A 495 3.23 -45.10 -17.75
CA TYR A 495 4.33 -44.27 -17.22
C TYR A 495 4.77 -43.17 -18.19
N GLU A 496 4.81 -43.46 -19.51
CA GLU A 496 5.26 -42.51 -20.55
C GLU A 496 4.32 -41.30 -20.72
N LYS A 497 3.07 -41.41 -20.29
CA LYS A 497 2.05 -40.37 -20.46
C LYS A 497 1.70 -39.61 -19.19
N VAL A 498 2.46 -39.81 -18.15
CA VAL A 498 2.24 -39.08 -16.89
C VAL A 498 2.52 -37.60 -17.08
N SER A 499 1.63 -36.78 -16.55
CA SER A 499 1.67 -35.32 -16.71
C SER A 499 2.53 -34.62 -15.65
N SER A 500 2.84 -33.36 -15.90
CA SER A 500 3.44 -32.47 -14.91
C SER A 500 2.41 -31.93 -13.89
N GLY A 501 1.13 -32.34 -14.00
CA GLY A 501 0.04 -31.90 -13.14
C GLY A 501 0.30 -32.18 -11.65
N ALA A 502 0.90 -33.32 -11.37
CA ALA A 502 1.23 -33.76 -10.00
C ALA A 502 2.39 -32.96 -9.34
N SER A 503 2.93 -31.92 -9.95
CA SER A 503 4.10 -31.22 -9.41
C SER A 503 3.82 -30.60 -8.03
N GLY A 504 2.61 -30.09 -7.81
CA GLY A 504 2.16 -29.56 -6.51
C GLY A 504 2.08 -30.65 -5.44
N ASP A 505 1.56 -31.80 -5.81
CA ASP A 505 1.38 -32.93 -4.89
C ASP A 505 2.72 -33.54 -4.49
N ILE A 506 3.65 -33.65 -5.44
CA ILE A 506 5.02 -34.09 -5.18
C ILE A 506 5.73 -33.10 -4.25
N GLN A 507 5.58 -31.80 -4.48
CA GLN A 507 6.18 -30.76 -3.64
C GLN A 507 5.60 -30.85 -2.20
N TYR A 508 4.29 -30.98 -2.07
CA TYR A 508 3.61 -31.13 -0.79
C TYR A 508 4.08 -32.38 -0.05
N ALA A 509 4.10 -33.53 -0.72
CA ALA A 509 4.53 -34.80 -0.13
C ALA A 509 6.00 -34.76 0.30
N THR A 510 6.88 -34.20 -0.52
CA THR A 510 8.30 -34.05 -0.18
C THR A 510 8.49 -33.17 1.04
N LYS A 511 7.77 -32.04 1.10
CA LYS A 511 7.82 -31.12 2.25
C LYS A 511 7.31 -31.81 3.52
N LEU A 512 6.15 -32.46 3.44
CA LEU A 512 5.56 -33.18 4.58
C LEU A 512 6.50 -34.26 5.12
N ALA A 513 7.09 -35.08 4.24
CA ALA A 513 8.05 -36.10 4.62
C ALA A 513 9.30 -35.49 5.26
N ARG A 514 9.80 -34.36 4.73
CA ARG A 514 10.93 -33.63 5.31
C ARG A 514 10.60 -33.14 6.73
N ASP A 515 9.45 -32.48 6.91
CA ASP A 515 9.03 -31.97 8.22
C ASP A 515 8.86 -33.12 9.23
N MET A 516 8.33 -34.29 8.81
CA MET A 516 8.25 -35.50 9.63
C MET A 516 9.61 -35.98 10.11
N VAL A 517 10.64 -35.93 9.25
CA VAL A 517 11.98 -36.42 9.56
C VAL A 517 12.78 -35.38 10.35
N THR A 518 12.77 -34.12 9.91
CA THR A 518 13.72 -33.09 10.40
C THR A 518 13.17 -32.25 11.55
N GLN A 519 11.84 -32.08 11.66
CA GLN A 519 11.25 -31.23 12.68
C GLN A 519 10.51 -32.03 13.76
N TRP A 520 9.78 -33.08 13.37
CA TRP A 520 8.90 -33.80 14.30
C TRP A 520 9.47 -35.12 14.82
N GLY A 521 10.68 -35.49 14.38
CA GLY A 521 11.36 -36.69 14.86
C GLY A 521 10.55 -37.98 14.64
N MET A 522 9.86 -38.09 13.50
CA MET A 522 8.98 -39.24 13.17
C MET A 522 9.67 -40.32 12.33
N SER A 523 10.99 -40.26 12.19
CA SER A 523 11.79 -41.33 11.59
C SER A 523 12.24 -42.32 12.65
N ASP A 524 12.06 -43.63 12.37
CA ASP A 524 12.50 -44.67 13.27
C ASP A 524 14.04 -44.84 13.24
N GLU A 525 14.70 -44.48 12.13
CA GLU A 525 16.16 -44.55 11.97
C GLU A 525 16.90 -43.35 12.60
N LEU A 526 16.32 -42.16 12.47
CA LEU A 526 16.94 -40.93 12.94
C LEU A 526 16.51 -40.52 14.35
N GLY A 527 15.43 -41.13 14.87
CA GLY A 527 14.91 -40.89 16.21
C GLY A 527 14.27 -39.50 16.40
N PRO A 528 13.84 -39.20 17.63
CA PRO A 528 13.14 -37.96 17.97
C PRO A 528 14.13 -36.80 18.17
N LEU A 529 14.83 -36.44 17.10
CA LEU A 529 15.77 -35.33 17.05
C LEU A 529 15.32 -34.30 16.03
N GLN A 530 15.61 -33.02 16.32
CA GLN A 530 15.40 -31.91 15.39
C GLN A 530 16.68 -31.65 14.61
N TYR A 531 16.62 -31.76 13.28
CA TYR A 531 17.74 -31.58 12.38
C TYR A 531 17.69 -30.26 11.60
N GLU A 532 16.57 -29.58 11.59
CA GLU A 532 16.39 -28.28 10.98
C GLU A 532 16.24 -27.23 12.08
N GLU A 533 17.14 -26.25 12.10
CA GLU A 533 16.88 -25.04 12.88
C GLU A 533 15.75 -24.25 12.21
N PRO A 534 14.87 -23.57 13.00
CA PRO A 534 13.89 -22.65 12.44
C PRO A 534 14.63 -21.71 11.49
N GLN A 535 14.20 -21.61 10.26
CA GLN A 535 14.79 -20.70 9.27
C GLN A 535 14.76 -19.30 9.85
N GLY A 536 15.89 -18.83 10.38
CA GLY A 536 16.10 -17.45 10.74
C GLY A 536 15.83 -16.60 9.49
N GLU A 537 15.12 -15.50 9.67
CA GLU A 537 14.69 -14.61 8.60
C GLU A 537 15.79 -14.33 7.60
N THR A 538 15.47 -14.44 6.31
CA THR A 538 16.28 -13.94 5.20
C THR A 538 16.41 -12.43 5.32
N PHE A 539 17.49 -11.97 5.93
CA PHE A 539 17.82 -10.57 6.00
C PHE A 539 18.54 -10.16 4.71
N LEU A 540 17.96 -9.26 3.93
CA LEU A 540 18.56 -8.62 2.73
C LEU A 540 18.99 -9.57 1.59
N GLY A 541 18.24 -10.64 1.30
CA GLY A 541 18.57 -11.48 0.13
C GLY A 541 19.90 -12.26 0.28
N TYR A 542 20.63 -12.06 1.35
CA TYR A 542 21.68 -12.95 1.82
C TYR A 542 21.06 -13.88 2.85
N SER A 543 20.67 -15.06 2.42
CA SER A 543 20.60 -16.18 3.33
C SER A 543 22.04 -16.40 3.84
N GLN A 544 22.34 -15.88 5.04
CA GLN A 544 23.28 -16.58 5.88
C GLN A 544 22.59 -17.91 6.18
N SER A 545 22.74 -18.85 5.25
CA SER A 545 22.61 -20.24 5.59
C SER A 545 23.68 -20.49 6.65
N GLN A 546 23.33 -20.29 7.92
CA GLN A 546 23.98 -21.08 8.94
C GLN A 546 23.68 -22.51 8.54
N ARG A 547 24.62 -23.10 7.80
CA ARG A 547 24.62 -24.52 7.56
C ARG A 547 24.68 -25.11 8.96
N VAL A 548 23.56 -25.71 9.39
CA VAL A 548 23.61 -26.66 10.47
C VAL A 548 24.80 -27.55 10.13
N HIS A 549 25.78 -27.61 11.00
CA HIS A 549 26.96 -28.46 10.81
C HIS A 549 26.53 -29.91 10.99
N MET A 550 25.74 -30.39 10.03
CA MET A 550 25.32 -31.76 9.92
C MET A 550 26.41 -32.54 9.17
N SER A 551 26.75 -33.71 9.66
CA SER A 551 27.69 -34.57 8.94
C SER A 551 27.06 -35.02 7.61
N ASP A 552 27.88 -35.22 6.60
CA ASP A 552 27.41 -35.71 5.27
C ASP A 552 26.70 -37.06 5.40
N GLU A 553 27.07 -37.86 6.39
CA GLU A 553 26.41 -39.15 6.68
C GLU A 553 24.99 -38.95 7.19
N THR A 554 24.78 -37.99 8.11
CA THR A 554 23.43 -37.66 8.63
C THR A 554 22.58 -37.08 7.54
N ALA A 555 23.11 -36.20 6.67
CA ALA A 555 22.39 -35.63 5.54
C ALA A 555 21.91 -36.74 4.56
N LYS A 556 22.78 -37.71 4.24
CA LYS A 556 22.40 -38.88 3.42
C LYS A 556 21.30 -39.72 4.06
N LYS A 557 21.35 -39.94 5.37
CA LYS A 557 20.31 -40.68 6.09
C LYS A 557 18.96 -39.93 6.04
N ILE A 558 18.98 -38.60 6.21
CA ILE A 558 17.76 -37.77 6.07
C ILE A 558 17.17 -37.91 4.68
N ASP A 559 17.98 -37.77 3.62
CA ASP A 559 17.50 -37.89 2.24
C ASP A 559 16.94 -39.29 1.97
N THR A 560 17.59 -40.34 2.50
CA THR A 560 17.11 -41.72 2.38
C THR A 560 15.77 -41.92 3.08
N GLU A 561 15.60 -41.39 4.29
CA GLU A 561 14.36 -41.50 5.06
C GLU A 561 13.22 -40.70 4.43
N ILE A 562 13.49 -39.48 3.94
CA ILE A 562 12.49 -38.68 3.20
C ILE A 562 12.00 -39.50 2.00
N ARG A 563 12.93 -40.04 1.21
CA ARG A 563 12.59 -40.85 0.06
C ARG A 563 11.75 -42.09 0.47
N ARG A 564 12.18 -42.84 1.49
CA ARG A 564 11.47 -44.01 1.98
C ARG A 564 10.02 -43.69 2.39
N ILE A 565 9.82 -42.54 3.07
CA ILE A 565 8.50 -42.11 3.51
C ILE A 565 7.62 -41.73 2.31
N VAL A 566 8.15 -41.02 1.32
CA VAL A 566 7.43 -40.67 0.10
C VAL A 566 7.10 -41.93 -0.73
N ASP A 567 8.08 -42.82 -0.93
CA ASP A 567 7.89 -44.09 -1.65
C ASP A 567 6.84 -44.97 -0.95
N SER A 568 6.82 -45.03 0.37
CA SER A 568 5.77 -45.71 1.16
C SER A 568 4.38 -45.12 0.90
N GLY A 569 4.26 -43.77 0.81
CA GLY A 569 2.99 -43.14 0.44
C GLY A 569 2.55 -43.49 -0.98
N TYR A 570 3.49 -43.53 -1.93
CA TYR A 570 3.24 -43.92 -3.32
C TYR A 570 2.78 -45.38 -3.42
N ASP A 571 3.48 -46.32 -2.77
CA ASP A 571 3.12 -47.76 -2.76
C ASP A 571 1.73 -48.01 -2.14
N ARG A 572 1.42 -47.27 -1.08
CA ARG A 572 0.11 -47.34 -0.42
C ARG A 572 -1.02 -46.83 -1.31
N ALA A 573 -0.79 -45.68 -1.99
CA ALA A 573 -1.74 -45.19 -2.99
C ALA A 573 -1.93 -46.15 -4.15
N LYS A 574 -0.86 -46.82 -4.61
CA LYS A 574 -0.90 -47.79 -5.68
C LYS A 574 -1.69 -49.04 -5.27
N ALA A 575 -1.47 -49.55 -4.09
CA ALA A 575 -2.21 -50.70 -3.58
C ALA A 575 -3.72 -50.39 -3.54
N VAL A 576 -4.12 -49.23 -3.00
CA VAL A 576 -5.54 -48.81 -2.92
C VAL A 576 -6.14 -48.67 -4.32
N LEU A 577 -5.44 -48.02 -5.27
CA LEU A 577 -5.99 -47.77 -6.60
C LEU A 577 -6.08 -49.01 -7.45
N VAL A 578 -5.17 -49.99 -7.31
CA VAL A 578 -5.23 -51.26 -8.00
C VAL A 578 -6.38 -52.10 -7.45
N GLU A 579 -6.58 -52.13 -6.13
CA GLU A 579 -7.68 -52.86 -5.50
C GLU A 579 -9.05 -52.29 -5.89
N HIS A 580 -9.13 -50.95 -6.06
CA HIS A 580 -10.39 -50.24 -6.33
C HIS A 580 -10.44 -49.64 -7.74
N GLU A 581 -9.80 -50.23 -8.74
CA GLU A 581 -9.71 -49.71 -10.12
C GLU A 581 -11.10 -49.47 -10.74
N ASN A 582 -12.08 -50.34 -10.47
CA ASN A 582 -13.44 -50.11 -10.95
C ASN A 582 -14.10 -48.86 -10.38
N GLN A 583 -13.84 -48.54 -9.11
CA GLN A 583 -14.33 -47.31 -8.47
C GLN A 583 -13.61 -46.06 -9.04
N LEU A 584 -12.33 -46.18 -9.38
CA LEU A 584 -11.57 -45.14 -10.04
C LEU A 584 -12.19 -44.76 -11.40
N HIS A 585 -12.52 -45.79 -12.21
CA HIS A 585 -13.20 -45.57 -13.50
C HIS A 585 -14.60 -44.95 -13.32
N LEU A 586 -15.36 -45.46 -12.36
CA LEU A 586 -16.69 -44.95 -12.06
C LEU A 586 -16.68 -43.49 -11.67
N LEU A 587 -15.78 -43.09 -10.75
CA LEU A 587 -15.66 -41.72 -10.27
C LEU A 587 -15.10 -40.77 -11.35
N ALA A 588 -14.11 -41.19 -12.12
CA ALA A 588 -13.58 -40.41 -13.21
C ALA A 588 -14.62 -40.11 -14.30
N ASN A 589 -15.44 -41.09 -14.67
CA ASN A 589 -16.54 -40.91 -15.62
C ASN A 589 -17.60 -39.94 -15.08
N ALA A 590 -17.96 -40.08 -13.79
CA ALA A 590 -18.90 -39.18 -13.14
C ALA A 590 -18.35 -37.72 -13.10
N LEU A 591 -17.04 -37.52 -12.85
CA LEU A 591 -16.41 -36.21 -12.93
C LEU A 591 -16.41 -35.62 -14.35
N LEU A 592 -16.26 -36.46 -15.38
CA LEU A 592 -16.36 -36.01 -16.79
C LEU A 592 -17.77 -35.57 -17.13
N GLU A 593 -18.82 -36.25 -16.57
CA GLU A 593 -20.21 -35.95 -16.84
C GLU A 593 -20.70 -34.71 -16.06
N TYR A 594 -20.41 -34.68 -14.75
CA TYR A 594 -20.97 -33.68 -13.83
C TYR A 594 -20.00 -32.51 -13.52
N GLU A 595 -18.75 -32.62 -13.89
CA GLU A 595 -17.63 -31.67 -13.66
C GLU A 595 -17.35 -31.40 -12.17
N THR A 596 -18.34 -31.54 -11.29
CA THR A 596 -18.19 -31.32 -9.84
C THR A 596 -19.12 -32.31 -9.09
N LEU A 597 -18.56 -32.94 -8.08
CA LEU A 597 -19.27 -33.89 -7.18
C LEU A 597 -19.05 -33.46 -5.73
N SER A 598 -20.11 -33.48 -4.93
CA SER A 598 -20.02 -33.31 -3.47
C SER A 598 -19.52 -34.58 -2.81
N GLY A 599 -19.02 -34.48 -1.57
CA GLY A 599 -18.57 -35.68 -0.81
C GLY A 599 -19.65 -36.71 -0.58
N GLU A 600 -20.92 -36.29 -0.39
CA GLU A 600 -22.07 -37.19 -0.25
C GLU A 600 -22.39 -37.90 -1.57
N GLU A 601 -22.32 -37.20 -2.71
CA GLU A 601 -22.50 -37.82 -4.02
C GLU A 601 -21.40 -38.84 -4.32
N ILE A 602 -20.12 -38.50 -3.99
CA ILE A 602 -18.98 -39.42 -4.15
C ILE A 602 -19.21 -40.67 -3.31
N LYS A 603 -19.58 -40.51 -2.03
CA LYS A 603 -19.85 -41.65 -1.15
C LYS A 603 -20.99 -42.51 -1.70
N THR A 604 -22.11 -41.91 -2.11
CA THR A 604 -23.25 -42.63 -2.69
C THR A 604 -22.86 -43.36 -3.98
N LEU A 605 -22.06 -42.73 -4.83
CA LEU A 605 -21.54 -43.33 -6.05
C LEU A 605 -20.68 -44.56 -5.77
N LEU A 606 -19.77 -44.47 -4.79
CA LEU A 606 -18.89 -45.58 -4.42
C LEU A 606 -19.64 -46.74 -3.75
N ASP A 607 -20.68 -46.44 -2.97
CA ASP A 607 -21.49 -47.45 -2.23
C ASP A 607 -22.54 -48.12 -3.12
N ARG A 608 -23.20 -47.38 -4.04
CA ARG A 608 -24.38 -47.86 -4.81
C ARG A 608 -24.14 -47.94 -6.32
N GLY A 609 -23.09 -47.33 -6.84
CA GLY A 609 -22.80 -47.29 -8.29
C GLY A 609 -23.55 -46.21 -9.06
N ASP A 610 -24.46 -45.47 -8.42
CA ASP A 610 -25.30 -44.43 -9.06
C ASP A 610 -25.32 -43.12 -8.26
N ILE A 611 -25.44 -41.98 -8.97
CA ILE A 611 -25.72 -40.69 -8.36
C ILE A 611 -27.18 -40.32 -8.53
N VAL A 612 -27.93 -40.26 -7.42
CA VAL A 612 -29.30 -39.78 -7.43
C VAL A 612 -29.30 -38.25 -7.30
N ARG A 613 -29.39 -37.55 -8.42
CA ARG A 613 -29.75 -36.11 -8.43
C ARG A 613 -31.24 -36.02 -8.63
N ASP A 614 -32.01 -35.62 -7.60
CA ASP A 614 -33.42 -35.28 -7.77
C ASP A 614 -33.55 -34.27 -8.91
N GLY A 615 -34.43 -34.63 -9.88
CA GLY A 615 -34.59 -34.02 -11.20
C GLY A 615 -34.76 -32.51 -11.25
N GLY A 616 -33.70 -31.83 -11.09
CA GLY A 616 -33.52 -30.39 -11.23
C GLY A 616 -32.13 -30.07 -11.76
N ALA A 617 -31.70 -30.77 -12.84
CA ALA A 617 -30.51 -30.38 -13.57
C ALA A 617 -30.71 -28.98 -14.17
N THR A 618 -30.43 -27.95 -13.41
CA THR A 618 -30.01 -26.71 -14.03
C THR A 618 -28.61 -26.98 -14.59
N ARG A 619 -28.57 -27.54 -15.84
CA ARG A 619 -27.47 -27.19 -16.73
C ARG A 619 -27.30 -25.69 -16.57
N PRO A 620 -26.11 -25.14 -16.32
CA PRO A 620 -25.91 -23.73 -16.53
C PRO A 620 -26.29 -23.49 -17.99
N VAL A 621 -27.47 -22.93 -18.20
CA VAL A 621 -27.89 -22.46 -19.53
C VAL A 621 -26.76 -21.54 -19.93
N ALA A 622 -26.00 -21.93 -20.94
CA ALA A 622 -25.10 -21.03 -21.64
C ALA A 622 -26.00 -19.86 -22.05
N VAL A 623 -25.94 -18.78 -21.31
CA VAL A 623 -26.55 -17.52 -21.67
C VAL A 623 -25.88 -17.19 -22.98
N PRO A 624 -26.62 -17.15 -24.12
CA PRO A 624 -26.02 -16.70 -25.36
C PRO A 624 -25.47 -15.30 -25.03
N VAL A 625 -24.18 -15.12 -25.23
CA VAL A 625 -23.55 -13.82 -25.16
C VAL A 625 -24.15 -13.02 -26.30
N THR A 626 -25.32 -12.41 -26.05
CA THR A 626 -25.84 -11.35 -26.91
C THR A 626 -24.80 -10.26 -26.86
N GLY A 627 -24.24 -9.99 -28.05
CA GLY A 627 -23.05 -9.19 -28.25
C GLY A 627 -23.07 -7.94 -27.40
N THR A 628 -22.00 -7.74 -26.68
CA THR A 628 -21.64 -6.46 -26.10
C THR A 628 -21.63 -5.44 -27.23
N SER A 629 -22.67 -4.61 -27.29
CA SER A 629 -22.67 -3.42 -28.10
C SER A 629 -21.67 -2.44 -27.49
N ILE A 630 -20.42 -2.53 -27.93
CA ILE A 630 -19.47 -1.44 -27.75
C ILE A 630 -20.04 -0.26 -28.53
N PRO A 631 -20.30 0.91 -27.95
CA PRO A 631 -20.71 2.08 -28.69
C PRO A 631 -19.61 2.41 -29.70
N LYS A 632 -19.90 2.32 -30.98
CA LYS A 632 -19.02 2.83 -32.04
C LYS A 632 -18.93 4.33 -31.83
N SER A 633 -17.77 4.81 -31.36
CA SER A 633 -17.38 6.21 -31.36
C SER A 633 -17.54 6.76 -32.79
N GLY A 634 -18.26 7.89 -32.87
CA GLY A 634 -18.71 8.50 -34.11
C GLY A 634 -17.58 8.81 -35.07
N SER A 635 -17.90 8.72 -36.35
CA SER A 635 -17.09 9.02 -37.51
C SER A 635 -16.42 10.39 -37.40
N LYS A 636 -15.09 10.41 -37.45
CA LYS A 636 -14.32 11.62 -37.68
C LYS A 636 -14.47 12.05 -39.14
N ARG A 637 -14.92 13.29 -39.32
CA ARG A 637 -14.84 14.04 -40.57
C ARG A 637 -13.39 14.05 -41.07
N SER A 638 -13.19 13.64 -42.29
CA SER A 638 -11.96 13.78 -43.06
C SER A 638 -11.67 15.25 -43.34
N GLY A 639 -10.52 15.73 -42.90
CA GLY A 639 -9.86 16.94 -43.38
C GLY A 639 -8.63 16.55 -44.21
N PRO A 640 -8.28 17.33 -45.23
CA PRO A 640 -7.29 16.95 -46.22
C PRO A 640 -5.90 17.43 -45.81
N PHE A 641 -5.01 16.52 -45.37
CA PHE A 641 -3.56 16.73 -45.48
C PHE A 641 -2.83 15.38 -45.46
N GLY A 642 -1.89 15.32 -46.38
CA GLY A 642 -1.24 14.17 -46.95
C GLY A 642 -0.40 13.31 -46.00
N ASP A 643 -0.29 12.08 -46.43
CA ASP A 643 0.58 11.01 -45.99
C ASP A 643 2.07 11.32 -46.27
N PRO A 644 2.99 11.04 -45.37
CA PRO A 644 4.35 10.68 -45.77
C PRO A 644 4.63 9.22 -45.43
N ARG A 645 5.00 8.50 -46.45
CA ARG A 645 5.48 7.09 -46.44
C ARG A 645 6.74 6.96 -45.58
N PRO A 646 6.95 5.83 -44.93
CA PRO A 646 8.21 5.51 -44.27
C PRO A 646 9.22 4.98 -45.31
N GLN A 647 10.40 5.57 -45.34
CA GLN A 647 11.60 4.97 -45.94
C GLN A 647 12.30 4.16 -44.84
N GLY A 648 12.65 2.94 -45.22
CA GLY A 648 13.41 2.01 -44.41
C GLY A 648 14.89 2.39 -44.25
N ILE A 649 15.44 1.99 -43.16
CA ILE A 649 16.68 1.20 -42.98
C ILE A 649 16.49 0.42 -41.70
#